data_0eb2f652d51c51e472df3cf85c9352c4
#
_entry.id   0eb2f652d51c51e472df3cf85c9352c4
#
_cell.length_a   1.000
_cell.length_b   1.000
_cell.length_c   1.000
_cell.angle_alpha   90.00
_cell.angle_beta   90.00
_cell.angle_gamma   90.00
#
_symmetry.space_group_name_H-M   'P 1'
#
loop_
_entity.id
_entity.type
_entity.pdbx_description
1 polymer ?
#
loop_
_entity_poly.entity_id
_entity_poly.type
_entity_poly.pdbx_seq_one_letter_code
_entity_poly.pdbx_strand_id
1 'polypeptide(L)'
;MKLFKRTAKDTDETTASAQLTSAPAEAKAAKNSPNALLPGMLAALIGIILAGALLWFGPLNSAYQQQLQQLSQAWGGGQATVLQKALQQLSADTQAAARNPQLLQALQSQDITQVRAAERNLTYWYGVVDAHLNARGQAVQDMGRSAPMNFAALDMLRRAENGQTPAPEAYKVGQRWLVYSAAPLRLSEGEPLHGTLLLAVDLERLLASLPVMPAEIGQIQLIQQFNNTAAQVLAQRGDAQGNAQSFSTGNPNWTVSFTPGPSLTNPVFSPLLLAIAGLLALAGAITGLYLLQSSLQRHLRDDVLQLGQMLKELSAGKAVKAFSLSLPALDILAQNLARMPRRATEQAAAPTANAGAANPGVAAMQTPASAMVDPLFQDTDILDIDILDEDQDLLGLDEPAPAPVQAKAPKLPADIFRAYDIRGVVGRTLNAETAYWIGRAIGSQSLAQGEPNIAVGRDGRLSGPELAQQLIQGLLDCGCNVSDVGMVPTPVVYYAGHILTGKSAVMLTGSHNPRDYNGFKIVIAGDTLANEQIQALKARIDNNDLASGVGTVEQVDVLERYFKQIRDDIAMAKPMRVVVDCGNGVAGVIAPQLIEALGCSVIPLYCEVDGNFPNHHPDPGKPENLADLIAKVKSEKADIGLAFDGDGDRVGVVTNTGTVVYPDRLLMLFAKDVVSRNPGADIIFDVKCTRRLTPLISGYGGRPVMWKTGHSLIKKKMKETGALLAGEMSGHIFFKERWFGFDDGIYAAARLLEILSQDRRDAEHVFSAFPNDIATPEINIQVTEQSKFSIIERLQRDGVWGEGNITNLDGVRVDYPKGWGLVRASNTTPVLVLRFEAETEQELERIKEVFRAQLYSTVPDLDLPF
;
A
#
# COMPACT_ATOMS: atom_id res chain seq x y z
N MET A 1 -14.64 33.39 -39.37
CA MET A 1 -15.81 34.26 -39.51
C MET A 1 -15.51 35.51 -38.71
N LYS A 2 -15.02 36.56 -39.40
CA LYS A 2 -15.45 37.96 -39.45
C LYS A 2 -15.54 38.66 -38.09
N LEU A 3 -14.65 39.55 -37.81
CA LEU A 3 -14.64 41.01 -38.00
C LEU A 3 -15.22 41.76 -36.79
N PHE A 4 -14.43 42.70 -36.26
CA PHE A 4 -14.81 44.13 -36.42
C PHE A 4 -13.61 45.05 -36.18
N LYS A 5 -13.32 45.83 -37.21
CA LYS A 5 -12.52 47.06 -37.28
C LYS A 5 -13.42 48.26 -36.94
N ARG A 6 -12.81 49.35 -36.39
CA ARG A 6 -12.98 50.77 -36.84
C ARG A 6 -12.41 51.70 -35.76
N THR A 7 -11.43 52.52 -36.06
CA THR A 7 -11.20 53.73 -36.82
C THR A 7 -11.46 55.01 -36.01
N ALA A 8 -10.41 55.73 -36.00
CA ALA A 8 -10.05 57.14 -35.79
C ALA A 8 -11.08 58.23 -36.01
N LYS A 9 -10.83 59.40 -35.36
CA LYS A 9 -10.77 60.78 -35.95
C LYS A 9 -10.44 61.79 -34.88
N ASP A 10 -9.30 62.47 -34.98
CA ASP A 10 -9.02 63.89 -35.38
C ASP A 10 -9.92 64.99 -34.76
N THR A 11 -9.32 65.96 -34.20
CA THR A 11 -9.17 67.41 -34.60
C THR A 11 -8.53 68.19 -33.45
N ASP A 12 -7.38 68.75 -33.61
CA ASP A 12 -6.96 70.11 -34.07
C ASP A 12 -7.09 71.24 -33.06
N GLU A 13 -5.93 71.96 -32.98
CA GLU A 13 -5.64 73.40 -32.91
C GLU A 13 -5.71 74.06 -31.53
N THR A 14 -4.85 74.93 -31.07
CA THR A 14 -3.80 75.81 -31.66
C THR A 14 -3.02 76.51 -30.57
N THR A 15 -1.72 76.88 -30.91
CA THR A 15 -0.91 78.06 -30.54
C THR A 15 -0.63 78.41 -29.08
N ALA A 16 0.51 78.81 -28.65
CA ALA A 16 1.63 79.53 -29.21
C ALA A 16 2.86 79.55 -28.23
N SER A 17 4.01 79.48 -28.84
CA SER A 17 5.29 80.08 -28.59
C SER A 17 5.80 80.60 -27.26
N ALA A 18 6.95 80.15 -26.83
CA ALA A 18 8.18 80.99 -26.64
C ALA A 18 9.40 80.06 -26.40
N GLN A 19 10.40 80.43 -27.15
CA GLN A 19 11.80 79.98 -27.22
C GLN A 19 12.53 80.14 -25.92
N LEU A 20 13.43 79.20 -25.60
CA LEU A 20 14.88 79.41 -25.55
C LEU A 20 15.65 78.23 -25.02
N THR A 21 16.33 77.56 -25.91
CA THR A 21 17.76 77.22 -25.95
C THR A 21 18.37 76.25 -24.96
N SER A 22 19.04 75.34 -25.63
CA SER A 22 20.17 74.50 -25.27
C SER A 22 19.83 73.11 -24.79
N ALA A 23 19.84 72.18 -25.74
CA ALA A 23 19.98 70.75 -25.50
C ALA A 23 21.36 70.38 -24.89
N PRO A 24 21.40 69.46 -24.00
CA PRO A 24 22.56 68.59 -23.89
C PRO A 24 22.21 67.26 -24.59
N ALA A 25 23.18 66.74 -25.28
CA ALA A 25 23.22 65.53 -26.05
C ALA A 25 22.30 64.39 -25.54
N GLU A 26 21.46 63.91 -26.44
CA GLU A 26 20.81 62.60 -26.33
C GLU A 26 21.87 61.55 -26.14
N ALA A 27 22.00 61.05 -24.91
CA ALA A 27 22.55 59.73 -24.68
C ALA A 27 21.66 58.73 -25.44
N LYS A 28 22.13 58.26 -26.59
CA LYS A 28 21.53 57.15 -27.34
C LYS A 28 21.19 56.05 -26.32
N ALA A 29 19.89 55.84 -26.11
CA ALA A 29 19.42 54.66 -25.39
C ALA A 29 20.11 53.45 -26.03
N ALA A 30 20.94 52.78 -25.25
CA ALA A 30 21.52 51.53 -25.67
C ALA A 30 20.34 50.59 -26.02
N LYS A 31 20.17 50.27 -27.29
CA LYS A 31 19.22 49.23 -27.74
C LYS A 31 19.52 48.01 -26.89
N ASN A 32 18.54 47.60 -26.05
CA ASN A 32 18.57 46.33 -25.39
C ASN A 32 18.94 45.27 -26.42
N SER A 33 20.16 44.72 -26.37
CA SER A 33 20.55 43.69 -27.29
C SER A 33 19.73 42.43 -26.89
N PRO A 34 18.87 41.85 -27.73
CA PRO A 34 18.16 40.62 -27.43
C PRO A 34 19.09 39.43 -27.19
N ASN A 35 20.36 39.62 -27.44
CA ASN A 35 21.41 38.61 -27.33
C ASN A 35 21.84 38.25 -25.88
N ALA A 36 21.54 39.07 -24.90
CA ALA A 36 21.94 38.77 -23.51
C ALA A 36 21.08 37.66 -22.83
N LEU A 37 19.83 37.46 -23.30
CA LEU A 37 18.94 36.40 -22.82
C LEU A 37 19.15 35.07 -23.56
N LEU A 38 19.70 35.09 -24.76
CA LEU A 38 19.81 33.95 -25.64
C LEU A 38 20.55 32.76 -24.99
N PRO A 39 21.70 32.93 -24.30
CA PRO A 39 22.39 31.83 -23.64
C PRO A 39 21.54 31.19 -22.50
N GLY A 40 20.83 32.00 -21.71
CA GLY A 40 19.94 31.50 -20.66
C GLY A 40 18.75 30.72 -21.19
N MET A 41 18.13 31.22 -22.28
CA MET A 41 17.03 30.53 -22.98
C MET A 41 17.51 29.21 -23.60
N LEU A 42 18.69 29.18 -24.22
CA LEU A 42 19.28 27.99 -24.81
C LEU A 42 19.62 26.97 -23.74
N ALA A 43 20.20 27.37 -22.62
CA ALA A 43 20.46 26.49 -21.49
C ALA A 43 19.19 25.89 -20.89
N ALA A 44 18.12 26.68 -20.73
CA ALA A 44 16.82 26.20 -20.26
C ALA A 44 16.20 25.21 -21.24
N LEU A 45 16.27 25.46 -22.54
CA LEU A 45 15.78 24.55 -23.58
C LEU A 45 16.53 23.22 -23.57
N ILE A 46 17.87 23.27 -23.53
CA ILE A 46 18.71 22.07 -23.47
C ILE A 46 18.40 21.29 -22.18
N GLY A 47 18.31 21.97 -21.04
CA GLY A 47 17.98 21.33 -19.75
C GLY A 47 16.64 20.62 -19.77
N ILE A 48 15.59 21.23 -20.31
CA ILE A 48 14.25 20.63 -20.44
C ILE A 48 14.25 19.42 -21.39
N ILE A 49 14.95 19.51 -22.53
CA ILE A 49 15.07 18.42 -23.47
C ILE A 49 15.84 17.24 -22.83
N LEU A 50 16.94 17.52 -22.13
CA LEU A 50 17.70 16.48 -21.43
C LEU A 50 16.90 15.84 -20.30
N ALA A 51 16.21 16.64 -19.50
CA ALA A 51 15.32 16.13 -18.45
C ALA A 51 14.18 15.27 -19.01
N GLY A 52 13.53 15.72 -20.11
CA GLY A 52 12.51 14.95 -20.81
C GLY A 52 13.04 13.63 -21.39
N ALA A 53 14.24 13.66 -21.97
CA ALA A 53 14.89 12.47 -22.49
C ALA A 53 15.27 11.50 -21.36
N LEU A 54 15.84 11.98 -20.26
CA LEU A 54 16.17 11.16 -19.08
C LEU A 54 14.92 10.54 -18.47
N LEU A 55 13.83 11.27 -18.35
CA LEU A 55 12.55 10.73 -17.86
C LEU A 55 11.96 9.69 -18.80
N TRP A 56 12.01 9.94 -20.11
CA TRP A 56 11.44 9.02 -21.11
C TRP A 56 12.25 7.74 -21.25
N PHE A 57 13.57 7.84 -21.45
CA PHE A 57 14.44 6.67 -21.67
C PHE A 57 14.86 5.96 -20.37
N GLY A 58 14.71 6.60 -19.22
CA GLY A 58 15.03 6.05 -17.90
C GLY A 58 13.76 5.49 -17.19
N PRO A 59 13.26 6.18 -16.16
CA PRO A 59 12.26 5.61 -15.25
C PRO A 59 10.91 5.32 -15.90
N LEU A 60 10.45 6.14 -16.85
CA LEU A 60 9.12 5.93 -17.46
C LEU A 60 9.10 4.70 -18.36
N ASN A 61 10.11 4.52 -19.20
CA ASN A 61 10.19 3.35 -20.08
C ASN A 61 10.48 2.08 -19.27
N SER A 62 11.37 2.14 -18.28
CA SER A 62 11.65 0.98 -17.41
C SER A 62 10.44 0.56 -16.59
N ALA A 63 9.70 1.50 -15.99
CA ALA A 63 8.46 1.22 -15.27
C ALA A 63 7.39 0.62 -16.19
N TYR A 64 7.22 1.16 -17.40
CA TYR A 64 6.32 0.61 -18.40
C TYR A 64 6.69 -0.83 -18.79
N GLN A 65 7.97 -1.11 -19.05
CA GLN A 65 8.42 -2.45 -19.40
C GLN A 65 8.25 -3.44 -18.25
N GLN A 66 8.52 -3.01 -17.00
CA GLN A 66 8.28 -3.83 -15.82
C GLN A 66 6.80 -4.13 -15.63
N GLN A 67 5.94 -3.13 -15.77
CA GLN A 67 4.49 -3.31 -15.70
C GLN A 67 3.98 -4.26 -16.78
N LEU A 68 4.42 -4.09 -18.02
CA LEU A 68 4.07 -4.97 -19.12
C LEU A 68 4.52 -6.41 -18.88
N GLN A 69 5.72 -6.59 -18.35
CA GLN A 69 6.25 -7.91 -17.98
C GLN A 69 5.44 -8.53 -16.85
N GLN A 70 5.12 -7.79 -15.79
CA GLN A 70 4.30 -8.27 -14.67
C GLN A 70 2.89 -8.67 -15.11
N LEU A 71 2.25 -7.85 -15.95
CA LEU A 71 0.92 -8.16 -16.49
C LEU A 71 0.96 -9.35 -17.43
N SER A 72 1.98 -9.46 -18.29
CA SER A 72 2.17 -10.63 -19.16
C SER A 72 2.39 -11.90 -18.34
N GLN A 73 3.15 -11.83 -17.25
CA GLN A 73 3.36 -12.94 -16.34
C GLN A 73 2.09 -13.30 -15.56
N ALA A 74 1.30 -12.30 -15.15
CA ALA A 74 0.03 -12.54 -14.46
C ALA A 74 -0.98 -13.24 -15.38
N TRP A 75 -1.15 -12.76 -16.60
CA TRP A 75 -2.09 -13.34 -17.56
C TRP A 75 -1.58 -14.65 -18.15
N GLY A 76 -0.40 -14.68 -18.75
CA GLY A 76 0.16 -15.87 -19.39
C GLY A 76 0.52 -16.96 -18.39
N GLY A 77 1.20 -16.62 -17.28
CA GLY A 77 1.55 -17.55 -16.22
C GLY A 77 0.33 -18.05 -15.44
N GLY A 78 -0.68 -17.20 -15.21
CA GLY A 78 -1.95 -17.59 -14.62
C GLY A 78 -2.67 -18.67 -15.45
N GLN A 79 -2.79 -18.45 -16.74
CA GLN A 79 -3.40 -19.43 -17.67
C GLN A 79 -2.59 -20.74 -17.71
N ALA A 80 -1.25 -20.65 -17.79
CA ALA A 80 -0.39 -21.83 -17.77
C ALA A 80 -0.53 -22.64 -16.48
N THR A 81 -0.65 -21.97 -15.32
CA THR A 81 -0.84 -22.62 -14.02
C THR A 81 -2.19 -23.35 -13.92
N VAL A 82 -3.27 -22.73 -14.40
CA VAL A 82 -4.59 -23.39 -14.42
C VAL A 82 -4.57 -24.60 -15.35
N LEU A 83 -3.98 -24.47 -16.54
CA LEU A 83 -3.84 -25.58 -17.47
C LEU A 83 -2.96 -26.72 -16.91
N GLN A 84 -1.87 -26.37 -16.22
CA GLN A 84 -1.04 -27.36 -15.51
C GLN A 84 -1.87 -28.17 -14.52
N LYS A 85 -2.68 -27.51 -13.70
CA LYS A 85 -3.57 -28.20 -12.74
C LYS A 85 -4.58 -29.09 -13.45
N ALA A 86 -5.18 -28.61 -14.54
CA ALA A 86 -6.15 -29.40 -15.31
C ALA A 86 -5.52 -30.66 -15.94
N LEU A 87 -4.29 -30.54 -16.47
CA LEU A 87 -3.56 -31.69 -17.03
C LEU A 87 -3.09 -32.67 -15.94
N GLN A 88 -2.64 -32.16 -14.79
CA GLN A 88 -2.31 -32.99 -13.63
C GLN A 88 -3.53 -33.73 -13.10
N GLN A 89 -4.67 -33.06 -13.03
CA GLN A 89 -5.95 -33.69 -12.62
C GLN A 89 -6.37 -34.77 -13.58
N LEU A 90 -6.31 -34.53 -14.90
CA LEU A 90 -6.60 -35.54 -15.92
C LEU A 90 -5.69 -36.78 -15.78
N SER A 91 -4.39 -36.57 -15.54
CA SER A 91 -3.45 -37.69 -15.31
C SER A 91 -3.79 -38.45 -14.03
N ALA A 92 -4.14 -37.76 -12.94
CA ALA A 92 -4.52 -38.35 -11.67
C ALA A 92 -5.83 -39.13 -11.77
N ASP A 93 -6.82 -38.56 -12.45
CA ASP A 93 -8.12 -39.22 -12.70
C ASP A 93 -7.95 -40.50 -13.54
N THR A 94 -7.11 -40.45 -14.59
CA THR A 94 -6.77 -41.60 -15.41
C THR A 94 -6.10 -42.70 -14.58
N GLN A 95 -5.15 -42.34 -13.70
CA GLN A 95 -4.49 -43.29 -12.80
C GLN A 95 -5.47 -43.88 -11.75
N ALA A 96 -6.35 -43.05 -11.19
CA ALA A 96 -7.36 -43.49 -10.25
C ALA A 96 -8.34 -44.44 -10.90
N ALA A 97 -8.79 -44.13 -12.13
CA ALA A 97 -9.61 -45.03 -12.92
C ALA A 97 -8.91 -46.39 -13.20
N ALA A 98 -7.61 -46.35 -13.56
CA ALA A 98 -6.83 -47.56 -13.84
C ALA A 98 -6.59 -48.45 -12.60
N ARG A 99 -6.91 -47.98 -11.39
CA ARG A 99 -6.89 -48.77 -10.14
C ARG A 99 -8.26 -49.39 -9.79
N ASN A 100 -9.29 -49.18 -10.63
CA ASN A 100 -10.63 -49.72 -10.35
C ASN A 100 -10.66 -51.22 -10.55
N PRO A 101 -11.03 -52.02 -9.52
CA PRO A 101 -11.11 -53.48 -9.63
C PRO A 101 -12.10 -53.98 -10.70
N GLN A 102 -13.14 -53.20 -10.98
CA GLN A 102 -14.13 -53.57 -12.01
C GLN A 102 -13.53 -53.55 -13.43
N LEU A 103 -12.60 -52.61 -13.72
CA LEU A 103 -11.91 -52.58 -15.00
C LEU A 103 -10.96 -53.78 -15.14
N LEU A 104 -10.29 -54.17 -14.07
CA LEU A 104 -9.43 -55.34 -14.05
C LEU A 104 -10.25 -56.62 -14.25
N GLN A 105 -11.40 -56.75 -13.58
CA GLN A 105 -12.27 -57.88 -13.72
C GLN A 105 -12.84 -58.02 -15.15
N ALA A 106 -13.25 -56.88 -15.74
CA ALA A 106 -13.71 -56.86 -17.14
C ALA A 106 -12.60 -57.30 -18.09
N LEU A 107 -11.37 -56.89 -17.89
CA LEU A 107 -10.23 -57.27 -18.71
C LEU A 107 -9.88 -58.76 -18.54
N GLN A 108 -9.93 -59.28 -17.32
CA GLN A 108 -9.65 -60.70 -17.00
C GLN A 108 -10.73 -61.65 -17.51
N SER A 109 -11.98 -61.17 -17.70
CA SER A 109 -13.09 -61.98 -18.26
C SER A 109 -12.84 -62.41 -19.70
N GLN A 110 -11.96 -61.77 -20.42
CA GLN A 110 -11.70 -61.94 -21.87
C GLN A 110 -12.95 -61.75 -22.73
N ASP A 111 -14.05 -61.24 -22.15
CA ASP A 111 -15.32 -61.01 -22.84
C ASP A 111 -15.32 -59.55 -23.36
N ILE A 112 -15.28 -59.41 -24.66
CA ILE A 112 -15.24 -58.09 -25.33
C ILE A 112 -16.48 -57.23 -24.99
N THR A 113 -17.61 -57.90 -24.66
CA THR A 113 -18.86 -57.22 -24.31
C THR A 113 -18.73 -56.55 -22.94
N GLN A 114 -18.11 -57.23 -21.98
CA GLN A 114 -17.84 -56.70 -20.63
C GLN A 114 -16.76 -55.59 -20.68
N VAL A 115 -15.70 -55.76 -21.46
CA VAL A 115 -14.68 -54.74 -21.68
C VAL A 115 -15.34 -53.49 -22.25
N ARG A 116 -16.14 -53.60 -23.33
CA ARG A 116 -16.82 -52.44 -23.94
C ARG A 116 -17.87 -51.81 -23.01
N ALA A 117 -18.50 -52.58 -22.13
CA ALA A 117 -19.40 -52.03 -21.11
C ALA A 117 -18.64 -51.22 -20.06
N ALA A 118 -17.47 -51.71 -19.64
CA ALA A 118 -16.60 -50.99 -18.71
C ALA A 118 -16.03 -49.67 -19.32
N GLU A 119 -15.60 -49.70 -20.58
CA GLU A 119 -15.18 -48.52 -21.34
C GLU A 119 -16.33 -47.52 -21.47
N ARG A 120 -17.55 -47.95 -21.82
CA ARG A 120 -18.72 -47.05 -21.88
C ARG A 120 -19.05 -46.43 -20.55
N ASN A 121 -18.86 -47.10 -19.42
CA ASN A 121 -19.08 -46.50 -18.09
C ASN A 121 -18.13 -45.34 -17.83
N LEU A 122 -16.92 -45.39 -18.34
CA LEU A 122 -15.94 -44.25 -18.24
C LEU A 122 -16.35 -43.08 -19.12
N THR A 123 -17.07 -43.26 -20.23
CA THR A 123 -17.54 -42.16 -21.06
C THR A 123 -18.67 -41.35 -20.41
N TYR A 124 -19.27 -41.80 -19.31
CA TYR A 124 -20.19 -40.98 -18.50
C TYR A 124 -19.44 -40.00 -17.60
N TRP A 125 -18.12 -40.13 -17.44
CA TRP A 125 -17.33 -39.14 -16.71
C TRP A 125 -17.28 -37.84 -17.50
N TYR A 126 -17.36 -36.74 -16.75
CA TYR A 126 -17.38 -35.44 -17.37
C TYR A 126 -16.15 -35.19 -18.27
N GLY A 127 -16.39 -35.04 -19.53
CA GLY A 127 -15.33 -34.69 -20.49
C GLY A 127 -14.77 -35.85 -21.27
N VAL A 128 -14.96 -37.07 -20.84
CA VAL A 128 -14.44 -38.25 -21.55
C VAL A 128 -15.25 -38.50 -22.83
N VAL A 129 -14.57 -38.47 -23.97
CA VAL A 129 -15.13 -38.75 -25.30
C VAL A 129 -15.08 -40.26 -25.59
N ASP A 130 -14.01 -40.91 -25.21
CA ASP A 130 -13.79 -42.34 -25.40
C ASP A 130 -12.81 -42.87 -24.35
N ALA A 131 -12.85 -44.17 -24.08
CA ALA A 131 -11.93 -44.89 -23.21
C ALA A 131 -11.56 -46.24 -23.87
N HIS A 132 -10.27 -46.59 -23.80
CA HIS A 132 -9.73 -47.84 -24.31
C HIS A 132 -9.07 -48.64 -23.19
N LEU A 133 -9.51 -49.83 -22.97
CA LEU A 133 -8.99 -50.76 -22.00
C LEU A 133 -8.29 -51.93 -22.76
N ASN A 134 -7.00 -52.08 -22.61
CA ASN A 134 -6.21 -53.02 -23.35
C ASN A 134 -5.46 -53.98 -22.41
N ALA A 135 -5.48 -55.26 -22.68
CA ALA A 135 -4.60 -56.21 -22.02
C ALA A 135 -3.14 -55.95 -22.42
N ARG A 136 -2.23 -56.34 -21.54
CA ARG A 136 -0.80 -56.09 -21.74
C ARG A 136 -0.32 -56.68 -23.07
N GLY A 137 0.30 -55.86 -23.90
CA GLY A 137 0.84 -56.23 -25.20
C GLY A 137 -0.21 -56.47 -26.28
N GLN A 138 -1.49 -56.25 -26.03
CA GLN A 138 -2.58 -56.48 -26.98
C GLN A 138 -3.20 -55.21 -27.58
N ALA A 139 -2.62 -54.03 -27.25
CA ALA A 139 -3.07 -52.78 -27.84
C ALA A 139 -2.78 -52.75 -29.35
N VAL A 140 -3.83 -52.58 -30.15
CA VAL A 140 -3.78 -52.53 -31.61
C VAL A 140 -4.37 -51.22 -32.12
N GLN A 141 -3.97 -50.82 -33.32
CA GLN A 141 -4.53 -49.65 -33.99
C GLN A 141 -6.04 -49.89 -34.27
N ASP A 142 -6.86 -48.96 -33.79
CA ASP A 142 -8.33 -48.94 -34.04
C ASP A 142 -8.72 -47.51 -34.45
N MET A 143 -8.98 -47.31 -35.72
CA MET A 143 -9.37 -46.03 -36.31
C MET A 143 -10.87 -45.81 -36.36
N GLY A 144 -11.65 -46.82 -35.97
CA GLY A 144 -13.15 -46.80 -36.08
C GLY A 144 -13.87 -46.20 -34.88
N ARG A 145 -13.15 -45.78 -33.83
CA ARG A 145 -13.71 -45.26 -32.60
C ARG A 145 -13.83 -43.74 -32.54
N SER A 146 -14.58 -43.25 -31.59
CA SER A 146 -14.75 -41.81 -31.36
C SER A 146 -13.41 -41.09 -31.05
N ALA A 147 -12.51 -41.77 -30.36
CA ALA A 147 -11.11 -41.39 -30.21
C ALA A 147 -10.22 -42.49 -30.82
N PRO A 148 -9.76 -42.32 -32.07
CA PRO A 148 -8.96 -43.30 -32.77
C PRO A 148 -7.66 -43.64 -32.06
N MET A 149 -7.37 -44.97 -31.97
CA MET A 149 -6.11 -45.46 -31.47
C MET A 149 -5.07 -45.41 -32.57
N ASN A 150 -4.44 -44.24 -32.79
CA ASN A 150 -3.39 -44.05 -33.78
C ASN A 150 -2.01 -44.54 -33.29
N PHE A 151 -0.96 -44.40 -34.08
CA PHE A 151 0.41 -44.79 -33.68
C PHE A 151 0.91 -44.03 -32.46
N ALA A 152 0.53 -42.76 -32.28
CA ALA A 152 0.95 -41.97 -31.13
C ALA A 152 0.24 -42.40 -29.83
N ALA A 153 -1.08 -42.71 -29.91
CA ALA A 153 -1.80 -43.29 -28.78
C ALA A 153 -1.23 -44.69 -28.41
N LEU A 154 -0.84 -45.50 -29.40
CA LEU A 154 -0.14 -46.76 -29.14
C LEU A 154 1.22 -46.56 -28.46
N ASP A 155 1.97 -45.54 -28.84
CA ASP A 155 3.25 -45.22 -28.18
C ASP A 155 3.01 -44.81 -26.71
N MET A 156 2.00 -44.00 -26.42
CA MET A 156 1.62 -43.67 -25.04
C MET A 156 1.29 -44.93 -24.23
N LEU A 157 0.54 -45.87 -24.81
CA LEU A 157 0.21 -47.15 -24.14
C LEU A 157 1.47 -47.98 -23.88
N ARG A 158 2.41 -48.09 -24.86
CA ARG A 158 3.70 -48.81 -24.67
C ARG A 158 4.54 -48.18 -23.57
N ARG A 159 4.56 -46.86 -23.47
CA ARG A 159 5.24 -46.19 -22.35
C ARG A 159 4.58 -46.50 -21.02
N ALA A 160 3.23 -46.55 -20.97
CA ALA A 160 2.49 -46.96 -19.78
C ALA A 160 2.72 -48.43 -19.43
N GLU A 161 2.80 -49.35 -20.40
CA GLU A 161 3.16 -50.76 -20.20
C GLU A 161 4.57 -50.96 -19.63
N ASN A 162 5.49 -50.02 -19.89
CA ASN A 162 6.82 -49.99 -19.31
C ASN A 162 6.89 -49.33 -17.94
N GLY A 163 5.70 -49.08 -17.31
CA GLY A 163 5.61 -48.50 -15.99
C GLY A 163 5.77 -46.99 -15.93
N GLN A 164 5.86 -46.29 -17.06
CA GLN A 164 5.90 -44.85 -17.15
C GLN A 164 4.49 -44.27 -17.08
N THR A 165 4.36 -43.05 -16.64
CA THR A 165 3.12 -42.24 -16.71
C THR A 165 3.33 -41.16 -17.78
N PRO A 166 2.97 -41.45 -19.07
CA PRO A 166 3.17 -40.48 -20.13
C PRO A 166 2.35 -39.21 -19.87
N ALA A 167 2.96 -38.06 -20.10
CA ALA A 167 2.23 -36.80 -20.02
C ALA A 167 1.10 -36.76 -21.06
N PRO A 168 -0.04 -36.11 -20.76
CA PRO A 168 -1.16 -36.00 -21.72
C PRO A 168 -0.71 -35.32 -23.02
N GLU A 169 -1.18 -35.87 -24.15
CA GLU A 169 -0.85 -35.41 -25.50
C GLU A 169 -2.12 -35.13 -26.29
N ALA A 170 -2.13 -34.10 -27.14
CA ALA A 170 -3.29 -33.74 -27.94
C ALA A 170 -3.12 -34.19 -29.40
N TYR A 171 -4.17 -34.76 -29.98
CA TYR A 171 -4.19 -35.14 -31.37
C TYR A 171 -5.49 -34.72 -32.05
N LYS A 172 -5.36 -34.27 -33.30
CA LYS A 172 -6.51 -33.80 -34.07
C LYS A 172 -7.30 -34.96 -34.62
N VAL A 173 -8.61 -35.01 -34.31
CA VAL A 173 -9.58 -36.01 -34.81
C VAL A 173 -10.73 -35.27 -35.49
N GLY A 174 -10.72 -35.32 -36.83
CA GLY A 174 -11.64 -34.52 -37.64
C GLY A 174 -11.37 -33.00 -37.41
N GLN A 175 -12.36 -32.30 -36.88
CA GLN A 175 -12.23 -30.84 -36.59
C GLN A 175 -11.90 -30.54 -35.11
N ARG A 176 -11.82 -31.58 -34.23
CA ARG A 176 -11.60 -31.42 -32.80
C ARG A 176 -10.21 -31.87 -32.40
N TRP A 177 -9.71 -31.28 -31.32
CA TRP A 177 -8.52 -31.73 -30.63
C TRP A 177 -8.96 -32.59 -29.44
N LEU A 178 -8.48 -33.86 -29.40
CA LEU A 178 -8.67 -34.75 -28.25
C LEU A 178 -7.36 -34.88 -27.49
N VAL A 179 -7.45 -34.79 -26.16
CA VAL A 179 -6.33 -34.97 -25.24
C VAL A 179 -6.35 -36.39 -24.70
N TYR A 180 -5.30 -37.11 -24.98
CA TYR A 180 -5.13 -38.49 -24.56
C TYR A 180 -4.32 -38.58 -23.29
N SER A 181 -4.78 -39.35 -22.29
CA SER A 181 -4.06 -39.63 -21.04
C SER A 181 -4.04 -41.13 -20.82
N ALA A 182 -2.86 -41.71 -20.57
CA ALA A 182 -2.67 -43.16 -20.44
C ALA A 182 -2.12 -43.48 -19.05
N ALA A 183 -2.62 -44.62 -18.49
CA ALA A 183 -2.14 -45.13 -17.21
C ALA A 183 -2.01 -46.64 -17.21
N PRO A 184 -1.04 -47.23 -16.47
CA PRO A 184 -0.94 -48.65 -16.26
C PRO A 184 -2.07 -49.19 -15.38
N LEU A 185 -2.71 -50.30 -15.79
CA LEU A 185 -3.78 -50.97 -15.05
C LEU A 185 -3.20 -51.92 -14.00
N ARG A 186 -3.25 -51.49 -12.73
CA ARG A 186 -2.85 -52.26 -11.53
C ARG A 186 -3.59 -51.76 -10.31
N LEU A 187 -3.91 -52.60 -9.33
CA LEU A 187 -4.65 -52.21 -8.14
C LEU A 187 -3.79 -51.44 -7.14
N SER A 188 -2.49 -51.79 -7.04
CA SER A 188 -1.55 -51.08 -6.15
C SER A 188 -0.13 -50.97 -6.77
N GLU A 189 0.69 -50.09 -6.20
CA GLU A 189 2.10 -50.03 -6.59
C GLU A 189 2.84 -51.26 -6.15
N GLY A 190 3.54 -51.93 -7.10
CA GLY A 190 4.26 -53.16 -6.85
C GLY A 190 3.51 -54.44 -7.34
N GLU A 191 2.24 -54.38 -7.68
CA GLU A 191 1.51 -55.47 -8.30
C GLU A 191 1.84 -55.62 -9.80
N PRO A 192 1.67 -56.84 -10.36
CA PRO A 192 1.88 -57.10 -11.78
C PRO A 192 0.98 -56.21 -12.65
N LEU A 193 1.53 -55.69 -13.74
CA LEU A 193 0.80 -54.94 -14.74
C LEU A 193 -0.13 -55.91 -15.53
N HIS A 194 -1.44 -55.64 -15.47
CA HIS A 194 -2.47 -56.43 -16.15
C HIS A 194 -2.81 -55.86 -17.55
N GLY A 195 -2.63 -54.55 -17.75
CA GLY A 195 -2.98 -53.90 -18.99
C GLY A 195 -2.76 -52.38 -18.90
N THR A 196 -3.43 -51.64 -19.77
CA THR A 196 -3.41 -50.19 -19.83
C THR A 196 -4.81 -49.63 -20.04
N LEU A 197 -5.02 -48.44 -19.46
CA LEU A 197 -6.17 -47.59 -19.70
C LEU A 197 -5.75 -46.33 -20.45
N LEU A 198 -6.46 -45.97 -21.52
CA LEU A 198 -6.34 -44.72 -22.25
C LEU A 198 -7.68 -43.99 -22.18
N LEU A 199 -7.66 -42.76 -21.68
CA LEU A 199 -8.80 -41.86 -21.72
C LEU A 199 -8.56 -40.78 -22.77
N ALA A 200 -9.59 -40.47 -23.57
CA ALA A 200 -9.57 -39.35 -24.50
C ALA A 200 -10.62 -38.31 -24.09
N VAL A 201 -10.19 -37.09 -23.90
CA VAL A 201 -10.99 -35.93 -23.43
C VAL A 201 -10.97 -34.84 -24.49
N ASP A 202 -12.10 -34.15 -24.70
CA ASP A 202 -12.17 -32.99 -25.61
C ASP A 202 -11.32 -31.82 -25.06
N LEU A 203 -10.42 -31.26 -25.87
CA LEU A 203 -9.58 -30.13 -25.50
C LEU A 203 -10.40 -28.91 -25.10
N GLU A 204 -11.52 -28.64 -25.78
CA GLU A 204 -12.36 -27.48 -25.47
C GLU A 204 -12.88 -27.48 -24.02
N ARG A 205 -13.07 -28.66 -23.44
CA ARG A 205 -13.51 -28.84 -22.05
C ARG A 205 -12.39 -28.52 -21.06
N LEU A 206 -11.14 -28.83 -21.40
CA LEU A 206 -9.98 -28.43 -20.62
C LEU A 206 -9.80 -26.90 -20.68
N LEU A 207 -10.01 -26.33 -21.88
CA LEU A 207 -9.91 -24.88 -22.10
C LEU A 207 -11.08 -24.11 -21.46
N ALA A 208 -12.22 -24.74 -21.21
CA ALA A 208 -13.34 -24.11 -20.51
C ALA A 208 -13.05 -23.82 -19.03
N SER A 209 -12.06 -24.50 -18.44
CA SER A 209 -11.57 -24.22 -17.07
C SER A 209 -10.63 -22.99 -16.99
N LEU A 210 -10.16 -22.48 -18.13
CA LEU A 210 -9.27 -21.34 -18.18
C LEU A 210 -10.03 -20.03 -17.88
N PRO A 211 -9.45 -19.13 -17.11
CA PRO A 211 -10.04 -17.81 -16.88
C PRO A 211 -10.34 -17.08 -18.20
N VAL A 212 -11.51 -16.47 -18.27
CA VAL A 212 -11.88 -15.66 -19.44
C VAL A 212 -11.01 -14.40 -19.46
N MET A 213 -10.35 -14.18 -20.59
CA MET A 213 -9.53 -12.98 -20.82
C MET A 213 -10.20 -12.13 -21.90
N PRO A 214 -10.38 -10.81 -21.66
CA PRO A 214 -10.81 -9.89 -22.71
C PRO A 214 -9.85 -9.89 -23.92
N ALA A 215 -10.38 -9.91 -25.13
CA ALA A 215 -9.56 -10.00 -26.35
C ALA A 215 -8.51 -8.89 -26.49
N GLU A 216 -8.83 -7.68 -26.00
CA GLU A 216 -7.98 -6.50 -26.05
C GLU A 216 -6.74 -6.58 -25.14
N ILE A 217 -6.75 -7.45 -24.11
CA ILE A 217 -5.64 -7.62 -23.18
C ILE A 217 -4.48 -8.33 -23.84
N GLY A 218 -4.77 -9.34 -24.66
CA GLY A 218 -3.73 -10.08 -25.37
C GLY A 218 -4.22 -11.32 -26.04
N GLN A 219 -3.31 -11.99 -26.72
CA GLN A 219 -3.54 -13.26 -27.37
C GLN A 219 -2.87 -14.38 -26.60
N ILE A 220 -3.63 -15.43 -26.32
CA ILE A 220 -3.12 -16.69 -25.77
C ILE A 220 -3.12 -17.74 -26.87
N GLN A 221 -1.99 -18.42 -27.02
CA GLN A 221 -1.84 -19.60 -27.85
C GLN A 221 -1.41 -20.76 -26.97
N LEU A 222 -2.11 -21.86 -27.07
CA LEU A 222 -1.69 -23.14 -26.52
C LEU A 222 -0.95 -23.91 -27.59
N ILE A 223 0.31 -24.25 -27.33
CA ILE A 223 1.22 -24.84 -28.28
C ILE A 223 1.67 -26.19 -27.76
N GLN A 224 1.57 -27.22 -28.62
CA GLN A 224 2.21 -28.52 -28.41
C GLN A 224 3.39 -28.69 -29.34
N GLN A 225 4.52 -29.10 -28.79
CA GLN A 225 5.72 -29.37 -29.57
C GLN A 225 6.45 -30.58 -29.01
N PHE A 226 6.64 -31.58 -29.83
CA PHE A 226 7.51 -32.73 -29.52
C PHE A 226 8.93 -32.48 -29.99
N ASN A 227 9.88 -33.26 -29.43
CA ASN A 227 11.27 -33.15 -29.86
C ASN A 227 11.40 -33.36 -31.38
N ASN A 228 12.08 -32.46 -32.06
CA ASN A 228 12.31 -32.45 -33.50
C ASN A 228 11.06 -32.33 -34.40
N THR A 229 9.96 -31.82 -33.87
CA THR A 229 8.76 -31.54 -34.67
C THR A 229 8.44 -30.05 -34.71
N ALA A 230 7.67 -29.63 -35.72
CA ALA A 230 7.14 -28.28 -35.77
C ALA A 230 6.12 -28.07 -34.65
N ALA A 231 6.12 -26.86 -34.05
CA ALA A 231 5.15 -26.46 -33.05
C ALA A 231 3.73 -26.46 -33.65
N GLN A 232 2.78 -27.05 -32.93
CA GLN A 232 1.36 -27.11 -33.32
C GLN A 232 0.54 -26.22 -32.38
N VAL A 233 -0.21 -25.27 -32.93
CA VAL A 233 -1.16 -24.46 -32.17
C VAL A 233 -2.43 -25.26 -31.96
N LEU A 234 -2.69 -25.62 -30.71
CA LEU A 234 -3.88 -26.39 -30.33
C LEU A 234 -5.12 -25.49 -30.18
N ALA A 235 -4.92 -24.29 -29.64
CA ALA A 235 -5.97 -23.28 -29.45
C ALA A 235 -5.37 -21.89 -29.46
N GLN A 236 -6.17 -20.90 -29.91
CA GLN A 236 -5.78 -19.49 -29.91
C GLN A 236 -7.01 -18.65 -29.58
N ARG A 237 -6.82 -17.63 -28.70
CA ARG A 237 -7.88 -16.68 -28.31
C ARG A 237 -7.26 -15.30 -28.07
N GLY A 238 -8.00 -14.22 -28.44
CA GLY A 238 -7.63 -12.83 -28.22
C GLY A 238 -6.76 -12.21 -29.33
N ASP A 239 -6.37 -10.94 -29.15
CA ASP A 239 -5.67 -10.12 -30.12
C ASP A 239 -4.19 -9.89 -29.71
N ALA A 240 -3.29 -9.83 -30.68
CA ALA A 240 -1.85 -9.70 -30.48
C ALA A 240 -1.31 -8.39 -31.06
N GLN A 241 -0.44 -7.71 -30.28
CA GLN A 241 0.25 -6.50 -30.75
C GLN A 241 1.70 -6.39 -30.25
N GLY A 242 2.03 -7.03 -29.13
CA GLY A 242 3.38 -7.01 -28.50
C GLY A 242 4.26 -8.22 -28.86
N ASN A 243 5.29 -8.43 -28.06
CA ASN A 243 6.17 -9.60 -28.17
C ASN A 243 5.63 -10.77 -27.36
N ALA A 244 5.65 -11.96 -27.95
CA ALA A 244 5.21 -13.19 -27.32
C ALA A 244 6.14 -13.60 -26.17
N GLN A 245 5.55 -14.06 -25.06
CA GLN A 245 6.25 -14.67 -23.92
C GLN A 245 5.71 -16.08 -23.69
N SER A 246 6.60 -17.03 -23.42
CA SER A 246 6.23 -18.43 -23.26
C SER A 246 6.27 -18.86 -21.80
N PHE A 247 5.23 -19.61 -21.37
CA PHE A 247 5.03 -20.09 -20.00
C PHE A 247 4.88 -21.60 -19.99
N SER A 248 5.62 -22.27 -19.12
CA SER A 248 5.57 -23.72 -18.97
C SER A 248 4.25 -24.14 -18.30
N THR A 249 3.65 -25.22 -18.81
CA THR A 249 2.45 -25.85 -18.23
C THR A 249 2.77 -27.03 -17.31
N GLY A 250 4.08 -27.29 -17.04
CA GLY A 250 4.50 -28.52 -16.34
C GLY A 250 4.38 -29.79 -17.18
N ASN A 251 3.73 -29.75 -18.33
CA ASN A 251 3.76 -30.81 -19.33
C ASN A 251 4.95 -30.53 -20.28
N PRO A 252 5.88 -31.47 -20.49
CA PRO A 252 7.11 -31.23 -21.25
C PRO A 252 6.86 -30.86 -22.72
N ASN A 253 5.70 -31.22 -23.25
CA ASN A 253 5.35 -30.98 -24.65
C ASN A 253 4.43 -29.77 -24.85
N TRP A 254 3.94 -29.12 -23.78
CA TRP A 254 2.93 -28.07 -23.88
C TRP A 254 3.43 -26.74 -23.31
N THR A 255 3.20 -25.69 -24.06
CA THR A 255 3.58 -24.33 -23.69
C THR A 255 2.41 -23.38 -23.95
N VAL A 256 2.17 -22.46 -23.02
CA VAL A 256 1.29 -21.32 -23.23
C VAL A 256 2.12 -20.15 -23.70
N SER A 257 1.78 -19.60 -24.86
CA SER A 257 2.36 -18.35 -25.38
C SER A 257 1.36 -17.23 -25.19
N PHE A 258 1.76 -16.17 -24.50
CA PHE A 258 0.97 -14.95 -24.32
C PHE A 258 1.64 -13.80 -25.07
N THR A 259 0.85 -13.14 -25.92
CA THR A 259 1.26 -11.92 -26.64
C THR A 259 0.38 -10.76 -26.17
N PRO A 260 0.96 -9.71 -25.56
CA PRO A 260 0.17 -8.55 -25.11
C PRO A 260 -0.64 -7.91 -26.23
N GLY A 261 -1.86 -7.50 -25.92
CA GLY A 261 -2.79 -6.84 -26.86
C GLY A 261 -2.72 -5.31 -26.80
N PRO A 262 -3.59 -4.65 -27.55
CA PRO A 262 -3.61 -3.17 -27.67
C PRO A 262 -3.78 -2.45 -26.33
N SER A 263 -4.59 -2.98 -25.42
CA SER A 263 -4.81 -2.36 -24.10
C SER A 263 -3.58 -2.37 -23.20
N LEU A 264 -2.67 -3.32 -23.37
CA LEU A 264 -1.43 -3.41 -22.59
C LEU A 264 -0.24 -2.74 -23.27
N THR A 265 -0.23 -2.66 -24.60
CA THR A 265 0.88 -2.10 -25.38
C THR A 265 0.77 -0.59 -25.62
N ASN A 266 -0.38 0.01 -25.37
CA ASN A 266 -0.52 1.46 -25.40
C ASN A 266 0.12 2.08 -24.15
N PRO A 267 1.11 2.97 -24.29
CA PRO A 267 1.76 3.59 -23.14
C PRO A 267 0.73 4.42 -22.36
N VAL A 268 0.74 4.28 -21.04
CA VAL A 268 -0.13 5.03 -20.11
C VAL A 268 0.12 6.54 -20.20
N PHE A 269 1.32 6.93 -20.65
CA PHE A 269 1.73 8.32 -20.79
C PHE A 269 1.64 8.77 -22.25
N SER A 270 0.80 9.76 -22.51
CA SER A 270 0.74 10.40 -23.84
C SER A 270 2.02 11.19 -24.09
N PRO A 271 2.81 10.87 -25.14
CA PRO A 271 3.98 11.68 -25.52
C PRO A 271 3.62 13.15 -25.80
N LEU A 272 2.41 13.40 -26.26
CA LEU A 272 1.87 14.73 -26.50
C LEU A 272 1.71 15.54 -25.22
N LEU A 273 1.21 14.93 -24.14
CA LEU A 273 1.08 15.59 -22.83
C LEU A 273 2.45 15.92 -22.24
N LEU A 274 3.43 15.04 -22.38
CA LEU A 274 4.80 15.29 -21.96
C LEU A 274 5.44 16.45 -22.74
N ALA A 275 5.22 16.49 -24.05
CA ALA A 275 5.68 17.61 -24.88
C ALA A 275 5.02 18.94 -24.49
N ILE A 276 3.70 18.94 -24.23
CA ILE A 276 2.98 20.13 -23.75
C ILE A 276 3.51 20.58 -22.38
N ALA A 277 3.73 19.67 -21.44
CA ALA A 277 4.31 19.99 -20.13
C ALA A 277 5.72 20.59 -20.27
N GLY A 278 6.56 20.03 -21.14
CA GLY A 278 7.88 20.57 -21.48
C GLY A 278 7.82 21.99 -22.05
N LEU A 279 6.90 22.25 -22.97
CA LEU A 279 6.67 23.58 -23.55
C LEU A 279 6.19 24.60 -22.52
N LEU A 280 5.30 24.20 -21.61
CA LEU A 280 4.82 25.06 -20.53
C LEU A 280 5.95 25.39 -19.54
N ALA A 281 6.77 24.39 -19.18
CA ALA A 281 7.95 24.61 -18.32
C ALA A 281 8.97 25.56 -18.97
N LEU A 282 9.22 25.40 -20.28
CA LEU A 282 10.08 26.29 -21.06
C LEU A 282 9.53 27.71 -21.10
N ALA A 283 8.24 27.88 -21.38
CA ALA A 283 7.59 29.18 -21.41
C ALA A 283 7.66 29.87 -20.02
N GLY A 284 7.46 29.12 -18.95
CA GLY A 284 7.62 29.59 -17.56
C GLY A 284 9.05 30.06 -17.27
N ALA A 285 10.07 29.30 -17.65
CA ALA A 285 11.47 29.62 -17.46
C ALA A 285 11.88 30.88 -18.24
N ILE A 286 11.45 30.99 -19.49
CA ILE A 286 11.69 32.18 -20.34
C ILE A 286 11.02 33.41 -19.74
N THR A 287 9.78 33.31 -19.32
CA THR A 287 9.04 34.42 -18.68
C THR A 287 9.67 34.83 -17.36
N GLY A 288 10.08 33.86 -16.52
CA GLY A 288 10.78 34.14 -15.28
C GLY A 288 12.11 34.88 -15.49
N LEU A 289 12.93 34.43 -16.42
CA LEU A 289 14.19 35.11 -16.79
C LEU A 289 13.95 36.52 -17.33
N TYR A 290 12.93 36.72 -18.14
CA TYR A 290 12.56 38.03 -18.67
C TYR A 290 12.10 38.99 -17.55
N LEU A 291 11.24 38.52 -16.65
CA LEU A 291 10.77 39.31 -15.50
C LEU A 291 11.93 39.66 -14.54
N LEU A 292 12.81 38.70 -14.27
CA LEU A 292 14.01 38.96 -13.43
C LEU A 292 14.91 40.01 -14.05
N GLN A 293 15.21 39.90 -15.33
CA GLN A 293 16.04 40.89 -16.04
C GLN A 293 15.36 42.26 -16.11
N SER A 294 14.07 42.31 -16.38
CA SER A 294 13.31 43.57 -16.44
C SER A 294 13.25 44.26 -15.07
N SER A 295 13.10 43.48 -14.00
CA SER A 295 13.12 43.99 -12.62
C SER A 295 14.51 44.56 -12.27
N LEU A 296 15.56 43.79 -12.56
CA LEU A 296 16.95 44.26 -12.29
C LEU A 296 17.31 45.52 -13.05
N GLN A 297 16.91 45.65 -14.33
CA GLN A 297 17.13 46.83 -15.12
C GLN A 297 16.35 48.03 -14.59
N ARG A 298 15.13 47.85 -14.07
CA ARG A 298 14.37 48.95 -13.44
C ARG A 298 15.06 49.45 -12.19
N HIS A 299 15.42 48.55 -11.26
CA HIS A 299 16.12 48.92 -10.04
C HIS A 299 17.46 49.61 -10.33
N LEU A 300 18.23 49.06 -11.29
CA LEU A 300 19.51 49.68 -11.68
C LEU A 300 19.34 51.10 -12.26
N ARG A 301 18.31 51.28 -13.10
CA ARG A 301 17.99 52.58 -13.68
C ARG A 301 17.57 53.60 -12.62
N ASP A 302 16.71 53.20 -11.69
CA ASP A 302 16.19 54.07 -10.64
C ASP A 302 17.31 54.45 -9.66
N ASP A 303 18.15 53.52 -9.28
CA ASP A 303 19.30 53.75 -8.41
C ASP A 303 20.35 54.65 -9.05
N VAL A 304 20.66 54.47 -10.34
CA VAL A 304 21.59 55.33 -11.09
C VAL A 304 21.04 56.73 -11.25
N LEU A 305 19.74 56.95 -11.45
CA LEU A 305 19.12 58.27 -11.50
C LEU A 305 19.23 58.99 -10.14
N GLN A 306 18.99 58.29 -9.05
CA GLN A 306 19.13 58.82 -7.70
C GLN A 306 20.59 59.18 -7.38
N LEU A 307 21.57 58.33 -7.71
CA LEU A 307 22.99 58.61 -7.60
C LEU A 307 23.40 59.82 -8.43
N GLY A 308 22.86 59.97 -9.65
CA GLY A 308 23.07 61.12 -10.53
C GLY A 308 22.56 62.41 -9.92
N GLN A 309 21.42 62.40 -9.25
CA GLN A 309 20.91 63.54 -8.47
C GLN A 309 21.81 63.89 -7.29
N MET A 310 22.27 62.95 -6.51
CA MET A 310 23.18 63.10 -5.39
C MET A 310 24.49 63.77 -5.87
N LEU A 311 25.08 63.30 -6.95
CA LEU A 311 26.28 63.85 -7.56
C LEU A 311 26.09 65.30 -8.02
N LYS A 312 24.95 65.67 -8.62
CA LYS A 312 24.57 66.99 -9.07
C LYS A 312 24.39 67.95 -7.89
N GLU A 313 23.82 67.53 -6.78
CA GLU A 313 23.64 68.26 -5.55
C GLU A 313 24.99 68.50 -4.86
N LEU A 314 25.85 67.45 -4.80
CA LEU A 314 27.23 67.60 -4.29
C LEU A 314 28.08 68.58 -5.10
N SER A 315 27.96 68.49 -6.45
CA SER A 315 28.67 69.43 -7.33
C SER A 315 28.18 70.88 -7.21
N ALA A 316 26.96 71.13 -6.79
CA ALA A 316 26.32 72.37 -6.50
C ALA A 316 26.59 72.86 -5.06
N GLY A 317 27.42 72.15 -4.28
CA GLY A 317 27.77 72.55 -2.89
C GLY A 317 26.68 72.41 -1.86
N LYS A 318 25.55 71.71 -2.22
CA LYS A 318 24.40 71.45 -1.35
C LYS A 318 24.65 70.24 -0.45
N ALA A 319 24.00 70.19 0.72
CA ALA A 319 24.02 69.04 1.59
C ALA A 319 23.16 67.93 0.98
N VAL A 320 23.75 66.76 0.74
CA VAL A 320 23.06 65.63 0.19
C VAL A 320 22.58 64.76 1.33
N LYS A 321 21.27 64.34 1.28
CA LYS A 321 20.71 63.44 2.23
C LYS A 321 20.97 62.00 1.69
N ALA A 322 21.40 61.12 2.54
CA ALA A 322 21.58 59.73 2.20
C ALA A 322 20.18 59.11 1.87
N PHE A 323 20.04 58.48 0.72
CA PHE A 323 18.88 57.66 0.32
C PHE A 323 19.31 56.21 0.35
N SER A 324 18.44 55.32 0.76
CA SER A 324 18.66 53.86 0.60
C SER A 324 18.34 53.46 -0.84
N LEU A 325 19.31 52.87 -1.53
CA LEU A 325 19.15 52.39 -2.90
C LEU A 325 18.73 50.89 -2.89
N SER A 326 18.12 50.46 -3.96
CA SER A 326 17.59 49.11 -4.05
C SER A 326 18.69 48.05 -4.19
N LEU A 327 19.81 48.39 -4.81
CA LEU A 327 20.96 47.51 -5.00
C LEU A 327 22.02 47.76 -3.94
N PRO A 328 22.38 46.73 -3.10
CA PRO A 328 23.29 46.92 -1.96
C PRO A 328 24.65 47.52 -2.32
N ALA A 329 25.19 47.18 -3.50
CA ALA A 329 26.46 47.71 -3.98
C ALA A 329 26.40 49.23 -4.28
N LEU A 330 25.27 49.71 -4.81
CA LEU A 330 25.04 51.12 -5.10
C LEU A 330 24.65 51.90 -3.83
N ASP A 331 24.00 51.27 -2.86
CA ASP A 331 23.67 51.83 -1.56
C ASP A 331 24.90 52.18 -0.75
N ILE A 332 25.92 51.31 -0.75
CA ILE A 332 27.23 51.60 -0.14
C ILE A 332 27.88 52.84 -0.78
N LEU A 333 27.78 52.95 -2.10
CA LEU A 333 28.33 54.11 -2.84
C LEU A 333 27.60 55.41 -2.50
N ALA A 334 26.28 55.37 -2.38
CA ALA A 334 25.43 56.49 -1.97
C ALA A 334 25.76 56.96 -0.52
N GLN A 335 25.95 56.02 0.41
CA GLN A 335 26.34 56.34 1.78
C GLN A 335 27.73 56.97 1.86
N ASN A 336 28.69 56.50 1.04
CA ASN A 336 30.04 57.08 0.97
C ASN A 336 30.03 58.50 0.36
N LEU A 337 29.24 58.71 -0.69
CA LEU A 337 29.04 60.06 -1.28
C LEU A 337 28.41 61.03 -0.30
N ALA A 338 27.47 60.61 0.52
CA ALA A 338 26.83 61.44 1.54
C ALA A 338 27.76 61.78 2.71
N ARG A 339 28.83 61.01 2.90
CA ARG A 339 29.89 61.27 3.94
C ARG A 339 31.09 62.11 3.45
N MET A 340 31.17 62.49 2.13
CA MET A 340 32.29 63.30 1.62
C MET A 340 32.34 64.66 2.28
N PRO A 341 33.55 65.11 2.79
CA PRO A 341 33.70 66.41 3.42
C PRO A 341 33.60 67.53 2.40
N ARG A 342 32.93 68.61 2.77
CA ARG A 342 32.80 69.86 1.98
C ARG A 342 34.13 70.52 1.79
N ARG A 343 34.53 70.86 0.55
CA ARG A 343 35.57 71.85 0.29
C ARG A 343 35.02 73.25 0.61
N ALA A 344 35.44 73.79 1.76
CA ALA A 344 35.18 75.20 2.10
C ALA A 344 35.96 76.05 1.16
N THR A 345 35.31 76.95 0.44
CA THR A 345 35.95 78.14 -0.24
C THR A 345 36.34 79.09 0.82
N GLU A 346 37.65 79.34 0.97
CA GLU A 346 38.26 80.43 1.78
C GLU A 346 37.71 81.75 1.34
N GLN A 347 37.25 82.57 2.33
CA GLN A 347 37.41 84.03 2.37
C GLN A 347 37.71 84.44 3.81
N ALA A 348 38.82 85.18 3.87
CA ALA A 348 39.53 85.65 5.02
C ALA A 348 38.74 86.57 5.94
N ALA A 349 38.97 86.49 7.23
CA ALA A 349 39.33 87.60 8.12
C ALA A 349 39.55 87.01 9.54
N ALA A 350 40.76 87.38 10.08
CA ALA A 350 41.23 87.22 11.44
C ALA A 350 40.75 88.36 12.36
N PRO A 351 41.20 88.48 13.61
CA PRO A 351 41.16 87.54 14.75
C PRO A 351 40.54 88.20 15.98
N THR A 352 40.34 87.59 17.06
CA THR A 352 40.69 88.08 18.42
C THR A 352 40.39 87.01 19.50
N ALA A 353 41.32 87.02 20.36
CA ALA A 353 41.73 86.43 21.58
C ALA A 353 40.66 86.17 22.70
N ASN A 354 41.01 85.26 23.46
CA ASN A 354 41.15 85.15 24.92
C ASN A 354 40.29 83.94 25.57
N ALA A 355 41.01 83.02 26.03
CA ALA A 355 41.37 82.69 27.42
C ALA A 355 40.32 82.06 28.32
N GLY A 356 40.80 81.05 28.96
CA GLY A 356 40.32 80.63 30.29
C GLY A 356 39.93 79.16 30.40
N ALA A 357 40.92 78.35 30.65
CA ALA A 357 41.22 77.66 31.87
C ALA A 357 40.08 76.74 32.50
N ALA A 358 40.27 75.48 32.62
CA ALA A 358 40.65 74.71 33.78
C ALA A 358 40.10 73.27 33.64
N ASN A 359 41.03 72.38 33.74
CA ASN A 359 40.88 70.98 34.15
C ASN A 359 40.46 70.84 35.62
N PRO A 360 40.33 69.68 36.31
CA PRO A 360 40.49 68.28 35.91
C PRO A 360 39.58 67.36 36.61
N GLY A 361 39.70 66.08 36.32
CA GLY A 361 39.41 64.98 37.26
C GLY A 361 38.80 63.69 36.62
N VAL A 362 39.66 62.71 36.28
CA VAL A 362 40.01 61.42 36.91
C VAL A 362 38.79 60.51 37.00
N ALA A 363 38.73 59.33 36.51
CA ALA A 363 39.53 58.08 36.40
C ALA A 363 38.77 57.07 35.59
N ALA A 364 39.38 56.37 34.67
CA ALA A 364 39.92 55.01 34.63
C ALA A 364 38.88 53.86 34.74
N MET A 365 38.76 53.04 33.76
CA MET A 365 39.40 51.73 33.66
C MET A 365 38.92 50.96 32.38
N GLN A 366 39.84 50.72 31.43
CA GLN A 366 40.35 49.50 30.86
C GLN A 366 39.32 48.53 30.29
N THR A 367 39.21 48.35 28.99
CA THR A 367 39.89 47.62 27.88
C THR A 367 39.48 46.17 27.74
N PRO A 368 39.67 45.48 26.61
CA PRO A 368 40.15 45.88 25.29
C PRO A 368 39.32 45.43 24.10
N ALA A 369 39.47 46.13 23.02
CA ALA A 369 39.04 45.74 21.69
C ALA A 369 40.06 44.83 21.00
N SER A 370 39.61 43.89 20.19
CA SER A 370 40.42 43.28 19.15
C SER A 370 39.91 43.73 17.78
N ALA A 371 40.84 44.34 17.08
CA ALA A 371 40.65 44.84 15.73
C ALA A 371 40.69 43.70 14.70
N MET A 372 39.75 43.74 13.82
CA MET A 372 39.86 43.06 12.52
C MET A 372 40.50 44.01 11.53
N VAL A 373 41.57 43.55 10.92
CA VAL A 373 42.26 44.18 9.81
C VAL A 373 41.86 43.51 8.54
N ASP A 374 41.35 44.27 7.59
CA ASP A 374 41.03 43.87 6.24
C ASP A 374 42.31 43.84 5.39
N PRO A 375 42.56 42.82 4.54
CA PRO A 375 43.64 42.91 3.56
C PRO A 375 43.10 43.34 2.20
N LEU A 376 43.65 44.45 1.75
CA LEU A 376 43.57 44.97 0.39
C LEU A 376 44.28 44.07 -0.61
N PHE A 377 43.66 43.94 -1.78
CA PHE A 377 44.24 43.46 -3.04
C PHE A 377 45.54 44.21 -3.41
N GLN A 378 46.55 43.43 -3.78
CA GLN A 378 47.55 43.89 -4.75
C GLN A 378 47.93 42.73 -5.69
N ASP A 379 48.00 43.13 -6.94
CA ASP A 379 48.29 42.36 -8.13
C ASP A 379 49.74 41.80 -8.18
N THR A 380 49.84 40.78 -9.04
CA THR A 380 50.98 40.35 -9.87
C THR A 380 52.10 39.53 -9.20
N ASP A 381 52.27 38.39 -9.66
CA ASP A 381 53.22 37.79 -10.58
C ASP A 381 53.26 36.25 -10.49
N ILE A 382 53.20 35.68 -11.64
CA ILE A 382 53.41 34.28 -11.91
C ILE A 382 54.85 33.91 -11.59
N LEU A 383 55.04 32.98 -10.66
CA LEU A 383 56.29 32.23 -10.56
C LEU A 383 56.00 30.75 -10.44
N ASP A 384 56.63 30.03 -11.31
CA ASP A 384 56.73 28.56 -11.36
C ASP A 384 57.06 28.00 -9.97
N ILE A 385 56.26 27.05 -9.52
CA ILE A 385 56.57 26.22 -8.35
C ILE A 385 56.70 24.79 -8.84
N ASP A 386 57.93 24.29 -8.75
CA ASP A 386 58.33 22.95 -8.94
C ASP A 386 57.50 21.96 -8.08
N ILE A 387 57.15 20.89 -8.67
CA ILE A 387 56.51 19.75 -8.04
C ILE A 387 57.41 19.20 -6.94
N LEU A 388 57.02 19.37 -5.70
CA LEU A 388 57.61 18.68 -4.56
C LEU A 388 56.82 17.40 -4.26
N ASP A 389 57.56 16.34 -3.99
CA ASP A 389 57.15 14.97 -3.75
C ASP A 389 55.96 14.82 -2.75
N GLU A 390 55.09 13.89 -3.11
CA GLU A 390 53.81 13.54 -2.45
C GLU A 390 53.96 12.84 -1.09
N ASP A 391 55.06 12.89 -0.37
CA ASP A 391 55.27 12.07 0.83
C ASP A 391 55.59 12.86 2.10
N GLN A 392 54.99 14.03 2.36
CA GLN A 392 55.04 14.63 3.71
C GLN A 392 53.72 15.20 4.16
N ASP A 393 53.08 14.45 5.04
CA ASP A 393 51.93 14.90 5.86
C ASP A 393 52.35 16.02 6.81
N LEU A 394 52.18 17.28 6.38
CA LEU A 394 52.60 18.48 7.11
C LEU A 394 51.52 19.05 8.05
N LEU A 395 50.30 18.46 8.10
CA LEU A 395 49.16 18.99 8.90
C LEU A 395 48.44 17.97 9.78
N GLY A 396 48.86 16.68 9.80
CA GLY A 396 48.23 15.67 10.68
C GLY A 396 46.74 15.49 10.42
N LEU A 397 46.29 15.68 9.17
CA LEU A 397 44.85 15.58 8.79
C LEU A 397 44.42 14.19 8.32
N ASP A 398 45.35 13.24 8.25
CA ASP A 398 45.08 11.85 7.80
C ASP A 398 44.84 10.86 8.96
N GLU A 399 44.63 11.31 10.20
CA GLU A 399 43.98 10.42 11.15
C GLU A 399 42.50 10.35 10.78
N PRO A 400 41.97 9.18 10.38
CA PRO A 400 40.52 9.02 10.22
C PRO A 400 39.89 9.39 11.56
N ALA A 401 38.96 10.35 11.57
CA ALA A 401 38.18 10.64 12.76
C ALA A 401 37.72 9.33 13.34
N PRO A 402 37.87 9.08 14.66
CA PRO A 402 37.46 7.84 15.26
C PRO A 402 36.01 7.59 14.85
N ALA A 403 35.75 6.45 14.22
CA ALA A 403 34.40 6.05 13.84
C ALA A 403 33.49 6.29 15.05
N PRO A 404 32.34 6.94 14.91
CA PRO A 404 31.46 7.22 16.03
C PRO A 404 31.21 5.90 16.72
N VAL A 405 31.58 5.79 18.00
CA VAL A 405 31.33 4.61 18.82
C VAL A 405 29.83 4.40 18.78
N GLN A 406 29.36 3.42 18.02
CA GLN A 406 27.96 3.06 17.98
C GLN A 406 27.55 2.69 19.40
N ALA A 407 26.67 3.50 19.99
CA ALA A 407 26.10 3.20 21.28
C ALA A 407 25.50 1.79 21.21
N LYS A 408 25.89 0.93 22.15
CA LYS A 408 25.34 -0.43 22.20
C LYS A 408 23.87 -0.33 22.60
N ALA A 409 23.02 -1.00 21.84
CA ALA A 409 21.59 -1.05 22.11
C ALA A 409 21.32 -1.67 23.51
N PRO A 410 20.41 -1.10 24.30
CA PRO A 410 20.01 -1.66 25.56
C PRO A 410 19.20 -2.94 25.32
N LYS A 411 19.12 -3.80 26.33
CA LYS A 411 18.23 -4.97 26.25
C LYS A 411 16.78 -4.53 26.44
N LEU A 412 15.99 -4.60 25.38
CA LEU A 412 14.57 -4.24 25.44
C LEU A 412 13.71 -5.37 26.04
N PRO A 413 12.56 -5.03 26.67
CA PRO A 413 11.61 -6.02 27.16
C PRO A 413 11.10 -6.90 26.02
N ALA A 414 11.19 -8.22 26.16
CA ALA A 414 10.82 -9.15 25.10
C ALA A 414 9.30 -9.22 24.88
N ASP A 415 8.52 -8.97 25.92
CA ASP A 415 7.05 -9.05 25.94
C ASP A 415 6.33 -7.95 25.13
N ILE A 416 7.07 -6.87 24.76
CA ILE A 416 6.50 -5.86 23.87
C ILE A 416 6.46 -6.32 22.40
N PHE A 417 7.31 -7.27 21.97
CA PHE A 417 7.37 -7.78 20.60
C PHE A 417 6.36 -8.92 20.41
N ARG A 418 5.12 -8.55 20.07
CA ARG A 418 3.98 -9.48 19.97
C ARG A 418 3.85 -10.11 18.57
N ALA A 419 2.77 -10.89 18.38
CA ALA A 419 2.57 -11.66 17.16
C ALA A 419 2.35 -10.77 15.90
N TYR A 420 1.79 -9.57 16.01
CA TYR A 420 1.49 -8.72 14.85
C TYR A 420 1.67 -7.22 15.10
N ASP A 421 2.20 -6.83 16.24
CA ASP A 421 2.59 -5.45 16.55
C ASP A 421 3.64 -5.42 17.65
N ILE A 422 4.20 -4.25 17.91
CA ILE A 422 4.98 -3.97 19.11
C ILE A 422 4.09 -3.16 20.04
N ARG A 423 3.91 -3.58 21.29
CA ARG A 423 3.02 -2.90 22.24
C ARG A 423 3.50 -2.99 23.67
N GLY A 424 3.53 -1.86 24.35
CA GLY A 424 3.99 -1.78 25.74
C GLY A 424 3.21 -0.78 26.59
N VAL A 425 3.45 -0.82 27.90
CA VAL A 425 2.94 0.16 28.86
C VAL A 425 3.95 1.30 28.97
N VAL A 426 3.48 2.52 28.70
CA VAL A 426 4.30 3.74 28.69
C VAL A 426 4.90 3.98 30.08
N GLY A 427 6.19 4.30 30.11
CA GLY A 427 6.97 4.49 31.35
C GLY A 427 7.38 3.22 32.06
N ARG A 428 6.90 2.02 31.62
CA ARG A 428 7.29 0.72 32.18
C ARG A 428 8.06 -0.14 31.20
N THR A 429 7.47 -0.47 30.06
CA THR A 429 8.06 -1.34 29.03
C THR A 429 8.29 -0.59 27.71
N LEU A 430 7.70 0.59 27.57
CA LEU A 430 7.84 1.46 26.39
C LEU A 430 8.13 2.89 26.85
N ASN A 431 9.24 3.45 26.39
CA ASN A 431 9.68 4.82 26.66
C ASN A 431 10.37 5.40 25.42
N ALA A 432 10.86 6.63 25.53
CA ALA A 432 11.56 7.36 24.47
C ALA A 432 12.77 6.57 23.91
N GLU A 433 13.61 6.02 24.78
CA GLU A 433 14.77 5.21 24.40
C GLU A 433 14.36 3.94 23.65
N THR A 434 13.34 3.23 24.15
CA THR A 434 12.77 2.03 23.49
C THR A 434 12.28 2.38 22.08
N ALA A 435 11.57 3.51 21.92
CA ALA A 435 11.06 3.96 20.63
C ALA A 435 12.19 4.29 19.62
N TYR A 436 13.27 4.91 20.10
CA TYR A 436 14.47 5.17 19.29
C TYR A 436 15.08 3.87 18.73
N TRP A 437 15.33 2.89 19.60
CA TRP A 437 15.96 1.63 19.16
C TRP A 437 15.03 0.78 18.27
N ILE A 438 13.72 0.84 18.50
CA ILE A 438 12.73 0.26 17.58
C ILE A 438 12.81 0.96 16.22
N GLY A 439 12.93 2.30 16.18
CA GLY A 439 13.15 3.08 14.97
C GLY A 439 14.42 2.65 14.22
N ARG A 440 15.53 2.45 14.94
CA ARG A 440 16.77 1.92 14.38
C ARG A 440 16.60 0.53 13.75
N ALA A 441 15.85 -0.37 14.41
CA ALA A 441 15.60 -1.71 13.88
C ALA A 441 14.68 -1.69 12.65
N ILE A 442 13.62 -0.89 12.68
CA ILE A 442 12.69 -0.73 11.54
C ILE A 442 13.43 -0.13 10.35
N GLY A 443 14.20 0.94 10.56
CA GLY A 443 14.98 1.59 9.49
C GLY A 443 16.00 0.63 8.87
N SER A 444 16.74 -0.11 9.70
CA SER A 444 17.69 -1.12 9.22
C SER A 444 17.01 -2.22 8.41
N GLN A 445 15.84 -2.69 8.86
CA GLN A 445 15.07 -3.70 8.15
C GLN A 445 14.52 -3.16 6.82
N SER A 446 14.04 -1.92 6.82
CA SER A 446 13.51 -1.25 5.63
C SER A 446 14.59 -1.07 4.56
N LEU A 447 15.75 -0.56 4.95
CA LEU A 447 16.91 -0.41 4.06
C LEU A 447 17.41 -1.76 3.51
N ALA A 448 17.43 -2.82 4.34
CA ALA A 448 17.79 -4.16 3.90
C ALA A 448 16.83 -4.73 2.85
N GLN A 449 15.60 -4.23 2.79
CA GLN A 449 14.60 -4.56 1.77
C GLN A 449 14.58 -3.58 0.58
N GLY A 450 15.47 -2.59 0.56
CA GLY A 450 15.53 -1.58 -0.48
C GLY A 450 14.49 -0.45 -0.36
N GLU A 451 13.90 -0.28 0.82
CA GLU A 451 12.84 0.70 1.10
C GLU A 451 13.36 1.84 1.99
N PRO A 452 13.96 2.90 1.41
CA PRO A 452 14.55 3.99 2.19
C PRO A 452 13.53 5.00 2.69
N ASN A 453 12.29 5.01 2.20
CA ASN A 453 11.28 6.01 2.52
C ASN A 453 10.17 5.41 3.38
N ILE A 454 9.83 6.05 4.50
CA ILE A 454 8.85 5.53 5.47
C ILE A 454 7.90 6.66 5.88
N ALA A 455 6.57 6.42 5.80
CA ALA A 455 5.59 7.32 6.38
C ALA A 455 5.42 7.01 7.89
N VAL A 456 5.38 8.03 8.72
CA VAL A 456 5.18 7.90 10.17
C VAL A 456 4.01 8.76 10.61
N GLY A 457 3.08 8.16 11.35
CA GLY A 457 1.99 8.88 11.99
C GLY A 457 1.69 8.34 13.38
N ARG A 458 0.83 9.04 14.11
CA ARG A 458 0.48 8.69 15.49
C ARG A 458 -1.00 8.93 15.78
N ASP A 459 -1.53 8.22 16.76
CA ASP A 459 -2.87 8.49 17.32
C ASP A 459 -2.87 9.69 18.29
N GLY A 460 -4.01 9.90 18.99
CA GLY A 460 -4.21 11.01 19.91
C GLY A 460 -3.64 10.81 21.32
N ARG A 461 -2.93 9.73 21.61
CA ARG A 461 -2.40 9.42 22.94
C ARG A 461 -1.37 10.45 23.39
N LEU A 462 -1.36 10.80 24.69
CA LEU A 462 -0.50 11.83 25.26
C LEU A 462 1.00 11.51 25.11
N SER A 463 1.36 10.22 25.12
CA SER A 463 2.75 9.77 24.89
C SER A 463 3.18 9.79 23.42
N GLY A 464 2.23 10.02 22.49
CA GLY A 464 2.47 9.95 21.05
C GLY A 464 3.58 10.90 20.56
N PRO A 465 3.57 12.19 20.89
CA PRO A 465 4.55 13.15 20.37
C PRO A 465 6.00 12.79 20.71
N GLU A 466 6.28 12.45 21.98
CA GLU A 466 7.63 12.09 22.43
C GLU A 466 8.12 10.78 21.77
N LEU A 467 7.29 9.74 21.78
CA LEU A 467 7.65 8.45 21.19
C LEU A 467 7.82 8.54 19.66
N ALA A 468 6.98 9.34 18.96
CA ALA A 468 7.11 9.55 17.53
C ALA A 468 8.41 10.28 17.17
N GLN A 469 8.78 11.30 17.93
CA GLN A 469 10.04 12.02 17.73
C GLN A 469 11.24 11.07 17.82
N GLN A 470 11.27 10.19 18.81
CA GLN A 470 12.36 9.25 19.01
C GLN A 470 12.36 8.12 17.97
N LEU A 471 11.20 7.61 17.57
CA LEU A 471 11.06 6.69 16.46
C LEU A 471 11.64 7.28 15.17
N ILE A 472 11.23 8.51 14.83
CA ILE A 472 11.69 9.23 13.64
C ILE A 472 13.21 9.42 13.72
N GLN A 473 13.77 9.87 14.87
CA GLN A 473 15.20 10.01 15.04
C GLN A 473 15.94 8.69 14.78
N GLY A 474 15.43 7.56 15.31
CA GLY A 474 16.01 6.25 15.04
C GLY A 474 15.99 5.84 13.57
N LEU A 475 14.93 6.20 12.82
CA LEU A 475 14.85 5.99 11.38
C LEU A 475 15.85 6.85 10.61
N LEU A 476 16.00 8.14 10.98
CA LEU A 476 16.94 9.08 10.36
C LEU A 476 18.39 8.63 10.56
N ASP A 477 18.75 8.16 11.75
CA ASP A 477 20.10 7.68 12.09
C ASP A 477 20.47 6.37 11.36
N CYS A 478 19.49 5.69 10.73
CA CYS A 478 19.74 4.60 9.79
C CYS A 478 19.99 5.07 8.36
N GLY A 479 19.58 6.30 8.02
CA GLY A 479 19.59 6.82 6.64
C GLY A 479 18.24 6.67 5.93
N CYS A 480 17.13 6.44 6.66
CA CYS A 480 15.79 6.45 6.09
C CYS A 480 15.26 7.89 5.97
N ASN A 481 14.52 8.17 4.90
CA ASN A 481 13.75 9.40 4.77
C ASN A 481 12.36 9.19 5.34
N VAL A 482 11.89 10.13 6.13
CA VAL A 482 10.62 10.03 6.84
C VAL A 482 9.65 11.10 6.35
N SER A 483 8.46 10.68 5.94
CA SER A 483 7.30 11.56 5.75
C SER A 483 6.45 11.50 7.02
N ASP A 484 6.60 12.50 7.90
CA ASP A 484 5.80 12.63 9.13
C ASP A 484 4.42 13.19 8.78
N VAL A 485 3.39 12.35 8.90
CA VAL A 485 2.00 12.72 8.61
C VAL A 485 1.23 13.18 9.85
N GLY A 486 1.91 13.28 11.00
CA GLY A 486 1.39 13.86 12.23
C GLY A 486 0.35 12.97 12.95
N MET A 487 -0.64 13.65 13.57
CA MET A 487 -1.71 12.98 14.31
C MET A 487 -2.88 12.64 13.38
N VAL A 488 -2.96 11.36 12.98
CA VAL A 488 -3.95 10.86 12.02
C VAL A 488 -4.40 9.44 12.39
N PRO A 489 -5.57 8.97 11.92
CA PRO A 489 -5.98 7.57 12.05
C PRO A 489 -5.03 6.58 11.36
N THR A 490 -4.98 5.35 11.88
CA THR A 490 -4.19 4.24 11.30
C THR A 490 -4.40 4.05 9.79
N PRO A 491 -5.63 4.03 9.25
CA PRO A 491 -5.84 3.91 7.81
C PRO A 491 -5.23 5.06 7.00
N VAL A 492 -5.15 6.27 7.56
CA VAL A 492 -4.50 7.41 6.89
C VAL A 492 -2.98 7.20 6.79
N VAL A 493 -2.34 6.57 7.80
CA VAL A 493 -0.92 6.21 7.74
C VAL A 493 -0.68 5.12 6.69
N TYR A 494 -1.54 4.11 6.62
CA TYR A 494 -1.46 3.11 5.56
C TYR A 494 -1.66 3.72 4.16
N TYR A 495 -2.61 4.64 4.04
CA TYR A 495 -2.82 5.40 2.82
C TYR A 495 -1.58 6.22 2.44
N ALA A 496 -0.97 6.93 3.39
CA ALA A 496 0.28 7.66 3.19
C ALA A 496 1.40 6.73 2.69
N GLY A 497 1.54 5.55 3.28
CA GLY A 497 2.46 4.52 2.80
C GLY A 497 2.25 4.19 1.32
N HIS A 498 1.01 4.07 0.88
CA HIS A 498 0.68 3.76 -0.51
C HIS A 498 0.98 4.89 -1.49
N ILE A 499 0.83 6.16 -1.10
CA ILE A 499 0.95 7.30 -2.01
C ILE A 499 2.28 8.05 -1.93
N LEU A 500 3.05 7.88 -0.84
CA LEU A 500 4.29 8.65 -0.61
C LEU A 500 5.55 7.79 -0.61
N THR A 501 5.51 6.57 -0.02
CA THR A 501 6.72 5.89 0.44
C THR A 501 6.84 4.43 -0.02
N GLY A 502 6.36 4.10 -1.21
CA GLY A 502 6.51 2.74 -1.74
C GLY A 502 5.83 1.64 -0.92
N LYS A 503 4.81 2.00 -0.12
CA LYS A 503 4.03 1.16 0.80
C LYS A 503 4.75 0.81 2.11
N SER A 504 5.67 1.65 2.57
CA SER A 504 6.32 1.49 3.87
C SER A 504 5.82 2.56 4.84
N ALA A 505 5.33 2.14 6.00
CA ALA A 505 4.72 3.03 6.98
C ALA A 505 4.82 2.48 8.41
N VAL A 506 4.87 3.37 9.39
CA VAL A 506 4.80 3.04 10.81
C VAL A 506 3.73 3.88 11.48
N MET A 507 2.75 3.22 12.07
CA MET A 507 1.76 3.87 12.92
C MET A 507 2.08 3.68 14.39
N LEU A 508 2.22 4.79 15.10
CA LEU A 508 2.39 4.80 16.56
C LEU A 508 1.01 4.87 17.22
N THR A 509 0.58 3.77 17.83
CA THR A 509 -0.76 3.65 18.44
C THR A 509 -0.84 2.58 19.51
N GLY A 510 -1.71 2.80 20.47
CA GLY A 510 -2.19 1.77 21.39
C GLY A 510 -3.51 1.11 20.92
N SER A 511 -4.06 1.49 19.75
CA SER A 511 -5.36 1.04 19.25
C SER A 511 -6.45 1.18 20.32
N HIS A 512 -7.23 0.13 20.60
CA HIS A 512 -8.25 0.07 21.64
C HIS A 512 -7.71 -0.20 23.06
N ASN A 513 -6.39 -0.23 23.28
CA ASN A 513 -5.83 -0.47 24.63
C ASN A 513 -6.03 0.75 25.55
N PRO A 514 -5.95 0.60 26.89
CA PRO A 514 -6.01 1.68 27.85
C PRO A 514 -5.03 2.83 27.55
N ARG A 515 -5.27 4.00 28.15
CA ARG A 515 -4.53 5.24 27.86
C ARG A 515 -3.03 5.17 28.11
N ASP A 516 -2.60 4.28 29.00
CA ASP A 516 -1.20 4.06 29.39
C ASP A 516 -0.45 3.10 28.46
N TYR A 517 -1.10 2.56 27.43
CA TYR A 517 -0.47 1.76 26.38
C TYR A 517 -0.11 2.60 25.16
N ASN A 518 0.96 2.20 24.47
CA ASN A 518 1.27 2.62 23.12
C ASN A 518 2.04 1.51 22.38
N GLY A 519 2.32 1.70 21.06
CA GLY A 519 3.01 0.68 20.29
C GLY A 519 3.18 1.07 18.82
N PHE A 520 3.57 0.08 18.00
CA PHE A 520 3.90 0.31 16.59
C PHE A 520 3.26 -0.76 15.71
N LYS A 521 2.45 -0.32 14.74
CA LYS A 521 2.00 -1.13 13.60
C LYS A 521 2.94 -0.81 12.43
N ILE A 522 3.57 -1.83 11.86
CA ILE A 522 4.71 -1.65 10.95
C ILE A 522 4.38 -2.30 9.61
N VAL A 523 4.55 -1.56 8.53
CA VAL A 523 4.42 -2.03 7.16
C VAL A 523 5.73 -1.70 6.43
N ILE A 524 6.35 -2.69 5.77
CA ILE A 524 7.53 -2.49 4.92
C ILE A 524 7.25 -3.13 3.56
N ALA A 525 7.45 -2.39 2.48
CA ALA A 525 7.19 -2.85 1.11
C ALA A 525 5.76 -3.40 0.89
N GLY A 526 4.80 -2.90 1.65
CA GLY A 526 3.40 -3.37 1.62
C GLY A 526 3.15 -4.68 2.37
N ASP A 527 4.11 -5.17 3.15
CA ASP A 527 3.93 -6.30 4.05
C ASP A 527 3.80 -5.79 5.49
N THR A 528 2.65 -6.06 6.12
CA THR A 528 2.46 -5.79 7.55
C THR A 528 3.25 -6.82 8.34
N LEU A 529 4.21 -6.36 9.15
CA LEU A 529 5.08 -7.26 9.90
C LEU A 529 4.30 -8.07 10.93
N ALA A 530 4.61 -9.37 11.03
CA ALA A 530 4.00 -10.29 11.97
C ALA A 530 4.97 -11.42 12.37
N ASN A 531 4.71 -12.04 13.51
CA ASN A 531 5.40 -13.22 14.01
C ASN A 531 6.93 -13.11 13.92
N GLU A 532 7.55 -13.95 13.10
CA GLU A 532 9.00 -14.03 12.92
C GLU A 532 9.61 -12.68 12.46
N GLN A 533 8.86 -11.89 11.69
CA GLN A 533 9.32 -10.58 11.22
C GLN A 533 9.43 -9.56 12.37
N ILE A 534 8.49 -9.59 13.33
CA ILE A 534 8.57 -8.77 14.56
C ILE A 534 9.73 -9.24 15.45
N GLN A 535 9.92 -10.57 15.59
CA GLN A 535 11.05 -11.12 16.33
C GLN A 535 12.39 -10.81 15.67
N ALA A 536 12.43 -10.71 14.34
CA ALA A 536 13.63 -10.30 13.61
C ALA A 536 14.05 -8.87 13.95
N LEU A 537 13.11 -7.94 14.15
CA LEU A 537 13.44 -6.58 14.62
C LEU A 537 14.10 -6.61 16.00
N LYS A 538 13.56 -7.42 16.93
CA LYS A 538 14.18 -7.62 18.23
C LYS A 538 15.59 -8.20 18.12
N ALA A 539 15.77 -9.22 17.28
CA ALA A 539 17.08 -9.85 17.07
C ALA A 539 18.11 -8.85 16.51
N ARG A 540 17.70 -7.93 15.61
CA ARG A 540 18.59 -6.85 15.13
C ARG A 540 19.08 -5.96 16.26
N ILE A 541 18.19 -5.59 17.20
CA ILE A 541 18.55 -4.78 18.36
C ILE A 541 19.49 -5.54 19.28
N ASP A 542 19.15 -6.78 19.64
CA ASP A 542 19.93 -7.62 20.54
C ASP A 542 21.36 -7.89 20.01
N ASN A 543 21.51 -8.02 18.69
CA ASN A 543 22.77 -8.28 18.00
C ASN A 543 23.50 -7.01 17.54
N ASN A 544 22.94 -5.83 17.79
CA ASN A 544 23.43 -4.55 17.29
C ASN A 544 23.62 -4.53 15.75
N ASP A 545 22.74 -5.27 15.02
CA ASP A 545 22.70 -5.32 13.55
C ASP A 545 21.87 -4.15 13.01
N LEU A 546 22.42 -2.93 13.16
CA LEU A 546 21.72 -1.69 12.88
C LEU A 546 22.49 -0.86 11.86
N ALA A 547 21.80 -0.47 10.78
CA ALA A 547 22.35 0.40 9.75
C ALA A 547 22.68 1.78 10.35
N SER A 548 23.65 2.48 9.75
CA SER A 548 23.99 3.85 10.10
C SER A 548 24.00 4.72 8.84
N GLY A 549 23.42 5.90 8.93
CA GLY A 549 23.30 6.82 7.81
C GLY A 549 22.70 8.14 8.26
N VAL A 550 22.41 9.00 7.30
CA VAL A 550 21.75 10.29 7.53
C VAL A 550 20.52 10.34 6.64
N GLY A 551 19.34 10.33 7.25
CA GLY A 551 18.06 10.48 6.58
C GLY A 551 17.53 11.90 6.68
N THR A 552 16.39 12.14 6.02
CA THR A 552 15.67 13.42 6.04
C THR A 552 14.26 13.22 6.58
N VAL A 553 13.69 14.25 7.20
CA VAL A 553 12.29 14.26 7.63
C VAL A 553 11.57 15.44 6.99
N GLU A 554 10.36 15.18 6.49
CA GLU A 554 9.42 16.20 6.04
C GLU A 554 8.07 16.00 6.69
N GLN A 555 7.37 17.09 6.99
CA GLN A 555 5.96 17.03 7.41
C GLN A 555 5.06 17.09 6.20
N VAL A 556 4.13 16.14 6.09
CA VAL A 556 3.24 16.00 4.94
C VAL A 556 1.80 15.87 5.40
N ASP A 557 0.94 16.79 4.98
CA ASP A 557 -0.49 16.64 5.19
C ASP A 557 -1.10 15.72 4.11
N VAL A 558 -1.66 14.60 4.54
CA VAL A 558 -2.33 13.61 3.69
C VAL A 558 -3.84 13.51 3.94
N LEU A 559 -4.34 14.19 4.99
CA LEU A 559 -5.75 14.11 5.37
C LEU A 559 -6.68 14.56 4.24
N GLU A 560 -6.36 15.69 3.60
CA GLU A 560 -7.17 16.22 2.50
C GLU A 560 -7.22 15.25 1.29
N ARG A 561 -6.10 14.57 0.99
CA ARG A 561 -6.04 13.59 -0.11
C ARG A 561 -6.87 12.34 0.20
N TYR A 562 -6.75 11.82 1.41
CA TYR A 562 -7.53 10.67 1.89
C TYR A 562 -9.02 11.00 1.90
N PHE A 563 -9.39 12.15 2.47
CA PHE A 563 -10.74 12.68 2.51
C PHE A 563 -11.35 12.78 1.10
N LYS A 564 -10.64 13.43 0.19
CA LYS A 564 -11.10 13.61 -1.19
C LYS A 564 -11.29 12.27 -1.90
N GLN A 565 -10.38 11.32 -1.72
CA GLN A 565 -10.46 10.02 -2.38
C GLN A 565 -11.67 9.22 -1.92
N ILE A 566 -12.01 9.24 -0.63
CA ILE A 566 -13.24 8.59 -0.13
C ILE A 566 -14.47 9.32 -0.63
N ARG A 567 -14.51 10.64 -0.54
CA ARG A 567 -15.64 11.43 -1.00
C ARG A 567 -15.93 11.22 -2.49
N ASP A 568 -14.89 11.13 -3.31
CA ASP A 568 -15.02 10.96 -4.76
C ASP A 568 -15.40 9.49 -5.13
N ASP A 569 -15.16 8.52 -4.24
CA ASP A 569 -15.50 7.10 -4.43
C ASP A 569 -16.94 6.76 -4.00
N ILE A 570 -17.46 7.39 -2.95
CA ILE A 570 -18.74 7.05 -2.31
C ILE A 570 -19.89 7.85 -2.90
N ALA A 571 -20.95 7.17 -3.33
CA ALA A 571 -22.13 7.78 -3.92
C ALA A 571 -23.38 7.54 -3.05
N MET A 572 -23.79 8.56 -2.30
CA MET A 572 -25.01 8.51 -1.48
C MET A 572 -26.26 8.69 -2.32
N ALA A 573 -27.23 7.79 -2.19
CA ALA A 573 -28.52 7.89 -2.89
C ALA A 573 -29.55 8.79 -2.15
N LYS A 574 -29.43 8.92 -0.84
CA LYS A 574 -30.25 9.79 0.02
C LYS A 574 -29.43 10.26 1.22
N PRO A 575 -29.72 11.47 1.76
CA PRO A 575 -29.12 11.89 3.02
C PRO A 575 -29.56 10.97 4.17
N MET A 576 -28.65 10.77 5.14
CA MET A 576 -28.91 10.00 6.35
C MET A 576 -28.54 10.82 7.58
N ARG A 577 -29.25 10.59 8.69
CA ARG A 577 -28.94 11.15 10.01
C ARG A 577 -28.08 10.15 10.79
N VAL A 578 -26.83 10.50 11.08
CA VAL A 578 -25.82 9.59 11.61
C VAL A 578 -25.26 10.10 12.93
N VAL A 579 -25.28 9.29 13.97
CA VAL A 579 -24.50 9.57 15.19
C VAL A 579 -23.11 8.99 14.99
N VAL A 580 -22.08 9.81 15.18
CA VAL A 580 -20.69 9.43 15.03
C VAL A 580 -20.00 9.51 16.39
N ASP A 581 -19.61 8.37 16.94
CA ASP A 581 -18.91 8.23 18.20
C ASP A 581 -17.44 7.89 17.94
N CYS A 582 -16.53 8.77 18.32
CA CYS A 582 -15.11 8.55 18.20
C CYS A 582 -14.44 8.14 19.53
N GLY A 583 -15.18 8.06 20.64
CA GLY A 583 -14.64 7.71 21.96
C GLY A 583 -13.42 8.53 22.35
N ASN A 584 -13.34 9.80 21.92
CA ASN A 584 -12.17 10.68 22.01
C ASN A 584 -10.92 10.16 21.30
N GLY A 585 -11.06 9.17 20.39
CA GLY A 585 -9.99 8.64 19.53
C GLY A 585 -9.68 9.54 18.36
N VAL A 586 -8.59 9.20 17.64
CA VAL A 586 -8.07 10.03 16.53
C VAL A 586 -8.95 10.04 15.29
N ALA A 587 -9.94 9.12 15.17
CA ALA A 587 -10.93 9.17 14.09
C ALA A 587 -11.71 10.51 14.07
N GLY A 588 -11.80 11.19 15.24
CA GLY A 588 -12.46 12.49 15.39
C GLY A 588 -11.89 13.61 14.52
N VAL A 589 -10.64 13.51 14.07
CA VAL A 589 -10.02 14.53 13.20
C VAL A 589 -10.60 14.54 11.78
N ILE A 590 -11.28 13.47 11.36
CA ILE A 590 -11.71 13.33 9.96
C ILE A 590 -13.10 12.70 9.79
N ALA A 591 -13.49 11.70 10.60
CA ALA A 591 -14.71 10.91 10.36
C ALA A 591 -16.00 11.75 10.37
N PRO A 592 -16.22 12.68 11.32
CA PRO A 592 -17.44 13.52 11.30
C PRO A 592 -17.54 14.36 10.03
N GLN A 593 -16.46 15.06 9.68
CA GLN A 593 -16.42 15.97 8.52
C GLN A 593 -16.57 15.19 7.20
N LEU A 594 -15.98 14.00 7.11
CA LEU A 594 -16.10 13.15 5.94
C LEU A 594 -17.54 12.67 5.74
N ILE A 595 -18.19 12.18 6.80
CA ILE A 595 -19.56 11.69 6.74
C ILE A 595 -20.52 12.85 6.41
N GLU A 596 -20.27 14.05 6.94
CA GLU A 596 -21.02 15.25 6.57
C GLU A 596 -20.83 15.62 5.08
N ALA A 597 -19.61 15.56 4.58
CA ALA A 597 -19.29 15.83 3.17
C ALA A 597 -19.88 14.80 2.19
N LEU A 598 -20.20 13.60 2.66
CA LEU A 598 -20.97 12.61 1.91
C LEU A 598 -22.49 12.95 1.83
N GLY A 599 -22.93 14.04 2.47
CA GLY A 599 -24.32 14.51 2.46
C GLY A 599 -25.16 14.00 3.62
N CYS A 600 -24.55 13.46 4.67
CA CYS A 600 -25.23 13.04 5.89
C CYS A 600 -25.40 14.20 6.88
N SER A 601 -26.44 14.12 7.74
CA SER A 601 -26.59 14.99 8.92
C SER A 601 -25.90 14.31 10.10
N VAL A 602 -24.72 14.83 10.50
CA VAL A 602 -23.88 14.23 11.54
C VAL A 602 -24.26 14.77 12.92
N ILE A 603 -24.36 13.88 13.89
CA ILE A 603 -24.49 14.17 15.32
C ILE A 603 -23.21 13.65 15.98
N PRO A 604 -22.24 14.52 16.31
CA PRO A 604 -20.98 14.09 16.89
C PRO A 604 -21.17 13.66 18.35
N LEU A 605 -20.48 12.58 18.74
CA LEU A 605 -20.39 12.07 20.09
C LEU A 605 -18.92 11.77 20.40
N TYR A 606 -18.36 12.49 21.38
CA TYR A 606 -16.96 12.31 21.80
C TYR A 606 -15.93 12.37 20.67
N CYS A 607 -16.12 13.28 19.70
CA CYS A 607 -15.26 13.42 18.52
C CYS A 607 -14.05 14.34 18.74
N GLU A 608 -13.96 15.05 19.86
CA GLU A 608 -12.74 15.78 20.23
C GLU A 608 -11.68 14.79 20.69
N VAL A 609 -10.47 14.88 20.09
CA VAL A 609 -9.38 13.94 20.41
C VAL A 609 -8.83 14.25 21.79
N ASP A 610 -8.91 13.28 22.69
CA ASP A 610 -8.32 13.34 24.04
C ASP A 610 -7.70 11.98 24.39
N GLY A 611 -6.37 11.94 24.50
CA GLY A 611 -5.62 10.72 24.82
C GLY A 611 -5.87 10.15 26.22
N ASN A 612 -6.67 10.82 27.07
CA ASN A 612 -7.16 10.29 28.35
C ASN A 612 -8.42 9.43 28.22
N PHE A 613 -9.14 9.53 27.09
CA PHE A 613 -10.41 8.85 26.85
C PHE A 613 -11.43 9.04 28.01
N PRO A 614 -11.83 10.31 28.31
CA PRO A 614 -12.53 10.62 29.57
C PRO A 614 -13.97 10.10 29.63
N ASN A 615 -14.61 9.81 28.47
CA ASN A 615 -16.01 9.45 28.42
C ASN A 615 -16.23 7.94 28.54
N HIS A 616 -15.74 7.19 27.57
CA HIS A 616 -15.71 5.74 27.59
C HIS A 616 -14.43 5.22 26.89
N HIS A 617 -14.16 3.96 27.11
CA HIS A 617 -13.02 3.30 26.45
C HIS A 617 -13.30 3.14 24.94
N PRO A 618 -12.40 3.58 24.03
CA PRO A 618 -12.65 3.56 22.59
C PRO A 618 -12.44 2.14 22.01
N ASP A 619 -13.34 1.23 22.38
CA ASP A 619 -13.37 -0.17 21.90
C ASP A 619 -14.81 -0.53 21.53
N PRO A 620 -15.23 -0.37 20.26
CA PRO A 620 -16.57 -0.67 19.81
C PRO A 620 -16.93 -2.16 19.80
N GLY A 621 -15.94 -3.03 20.02
CA GLY A 621 -16.17 -4.47 20.19
C GLY A 621 -16.86 -4.86 21.48
N LYS A 622 -16.97 -3.93 22.43
CA LYS A 622 -17.61 -4.14 23.74
C LYS A 622 -18.93 -3.39 23.83
N PRO A 623 -20.05 -4.10 24.02
CA PRO A 623 -21.40 -3.48 24.09
C PRO A 623 -21.53 -2.38 25.15
N GLU A 624 -20.81 -2.49 26.27
CA GLU A 624 -20.82 -1.48 27.33
C GLU A 624 -20.31 -0.12 26.87
N ASN A 625 -19.36 -0.07 25.92
CA ASN A 625 -18.82 1.16 25.37
C ASN A 625 -19.75 1.79 24.32
N LEU A 626 -20.79 1.09 23.88
CA LEU A 626 -21.79 1.59 22.93
C LEU A 626 -23.05 2.15 23.59
N ALA A 627 -23.11 2.14 24.93
CA ALA A 627 -24.33 2.54 25.67
C ALA A 627 -24.77 3.98 25.34
N ASP A 628 -23.82 4.92 25.30
CA ASP A 628 -24.11 6.33 24.99
C ASP A 628 -24.48 6.52 23.51
N LEU A 629 -23.84 5.79 22.60
CA LEU A 629 -24.19 5.78 21.19
C LEU A 629 -25.63 5.27 20.99
N ILE A 630 -25.99 4.15 21.64
CA ILE A 630 -27.34 3.57 21.58
C ILE A 630 -28.39 4.59 22.10
N ALA A 631 -28.11 5.22 23.25
CA ALA A 631 -28.98 6.22 23.83
C ALA A 631 -29.14 7.44 22.91
N LYS A 632 -28.04 7.91 22.31
CA LYS A 632 -28.04 9.06 21.42
C LYS A 632 -28.75 8.77 20.09
N VAL A 633 -28.55 7.60 19.48
CA VAL A 633 -29.28 7.16 18.27
C VAL A 633 -30.81 7.20 18.52
N LYS A 634 -31.24 6.61 19.62
CA LYS A 634 -32.67 6.59 19.97
C LYS A 634 -33.26 7.99 20.24
N SER A 635 -32.54 8.80 21.03
CA SER A 635 -33.05 10.15 21.42
C SER A 635 -33.12 11.10 20.22
N GLU A 636 -32.14 11.02 19.32
CA GLU A 636 -32.03 11.83 18.11
C GLU A 636 -32.79 11.25 16.92
N LYS A 637 -33.36 10.05 17.05
CA LYS A 637 -34.04 9.33 15.96
C LYS A 637 -33.12 9.24 14.73
N ALA A 638 -31.84 8.92 14.95
CA ALA A 638 -30.89 8.79 13.89
C ALA A 638 -31.13 7.51 13.07
N ASP A 639 -30.77 7.50 11.81
CA ASP A 639 -30.90 6.35 10.92
C ASP A 639 -29.91 5.24 11.31
N ILE A 640 -28.75 5.64 11.88
CA ILE A 640 -27.67 4.71 12.26
C ILE A 640 -26.71 5.41 13.22
N GLY A 641 -26.04 4.61 14.06
CA GLY A 641 -24.88 5.01 14.87
C GLY A 641 -23.63 4.30 14.42
N LEU A 642 -22.53 5.03 14.36
CA LEU A 642 -21.20 4.54 14.01
C LEU A 642 -20.23 4.85 15.14
N ALA A 643 -19.46 3.84 15.58
CA ALA A 643 -18.43 3.99 16.61
C ALA A 643 -17.07 3.59 16.04
N PHE A 644 -16.02 4.33 16.37
CA PHE A 644 -14.65 4.04 15.97
C PHE A 644 -13.79 3.71 17.20
N ASP A 645 -12.78 2.87 17.00
CA ASP A 645 -11.80 2.61 18.05
C ASP A 645 -10.73 3.71 18.13
N GLY A 646 -9.82 3.58 19.09
CA GLY A 646 -8.87 4.66 19.43
C GLY A 646 -8.01 5.15 18.28
N ASP A 647 -7.74 4.32 17.27
CA ASP A 647 -6.95 4.67 16.08
C ASP A 647 -7.72 4.56 14.74
N GLY A 648 -9.03 4.27 14.80
CA GLY A 648 -9.95 4.41 13.67
C GLY A 648 -9.86 3.32 12.61
N ASP A 649 -9.22 2.18 12.88
CA ASP A 649 -9.17 1.05 11.96
C ASP A 649 -10.30 0.04 12.15
N ARG A 650 -11.17 0.24 13.16
CA ARG A 650 -12.37 -0.55 13.41
C ARG A 650 -13.62 0.31 13.41
N VAL A 651 -14.75 -0.32 13.05
CA VAL A 651 -16.06 0.29 13.10
C VAL A 651 -17.05 -0.60 13.84
N GLY A 652 -17.76 -0.02 14.80
CA GLY A 652 -18.94 -0.56 15.44
C GLY A 652 -20.21 0.11 14.89
N VAL A 653 -21.29 -0.63 14.80
CA VAL A 653 -22.53 -0.17 14.18
C VAL A 653 -23.73 -0.41 15.09
N VAL A 654 -24.60 0.60 15.22
CA VAL A 654 -25.86 0.54 15.96
C VAL A 654 -27.00 0.96 15.04
N THR A 655 -28.02 0.12 14.90
CA THR A 655 -29.20 0.43 14.07
C THR A 655 -30.06 1.57 14.64
N ASN A 656 -30.99 2.08 13.85
CA ASN A 656 -31.96 3.10 14.25
C ASN A 656 -32.81 2.73 15.47
N THR A 657 -32.95 1.45 15.81
CA THR A 657 -33.66 0.97 17.02
C THR A 657 -32.75 0.79 18.23
N GLY A 658 -31.41 0.93 18.03
CA GLY A 658 -30.40 0.73 19.06
C GLY A 658 -29.88 -0.71 19.14
N THR A 659 -30.13 -1.54 18.14
CA THR A 659 -29.58 -2.89 18.05
C THR A 659 -28.10 -2.82 17.61
N VAL A 660 -27.22 -3.50 18.35
CA VAL A 660 -25.80 -3.60 17.98
C VAL A 660 -25.63 -4.58 16.82
N VAL A 661 -25.00 -4.13 15.74
CA VAL A 661 -24.65 -4.97 14.60
C VAL A 661 -23.23 -5.48 14.78
N TYR A 662 -23.09 -6.78 15.04
CA TYR A 662 -21.77 -7.39 15.17
C TYR A 662 -21.01 -7.39 13.84
N PRO A 663 -19.65 -7.34 13.85
CA PRO A 663 -18.84 -7.19 12.63
C PRO A 663 -19.02 -8.31 11.60
N ASP A 664 -19.28 -9.54 12.03
CA ASP A 664 -19.55 -10.65 11.12
C ASP A 664 -20.90 -10.51 10.38
N ARG A 665 -21.89 -9.85 11.00
CA ARG A 665 -23.16 -9.49 10.35
C ARG A 665 -23.00 -8.31 9.40
N LEU A 666 -22.17 -7.33 9.80
CA LEU A 666 -21.76 -6.23 8.92
C LEU A 666 -21.07 -6.78 7.68
N LEU A 667 -20.17 -7.76 7.85
CA LEU A 667 -19.49 -8.43 6.76
C LEU A 667 -20.47 -9.19 5.82
N MET A 668 -21.59 -9.72 6.31
CA MET A 668 -22.63 -10.32 5.44
C MET A 668 -23.19 -9.30 4.45
N LEU A 669 -23.45 -8.07 4.90
CA LEU A 669 -23.95 -6.98 4.06
C LEU A 669 -22.88 -6.58 3.02
N PHE A 670 -21.65 -6.39 3.46
CA PHE A 670 -20.55 -6.04 2.56
C PHE A 670 -20.23 -7.16 1.55
N ALA A 671 -20.27 -8.43 1.99
CA ALA A 671 -20.06 -9.57 1.08
C ALA A 671 -21.14 -9.63 -0.01
N LYS A 672 -22.41 -9.40 0.35
CA LYS A 672 -23.49 -9.30 -0.62
C LYS A 672 -23.25 -8.21 -1.64
N ASP A 673 -22.85 -7.02 -1.18
CA ASP A 673 -22.57 -5.88 -2.04
C ASP A 673 -21.38 -6.13 -2.98
N VAL A 674 -20.22 -6.55 -2.44
CA VAL A 674 -19.02 -6.81 -3.23
C VAL A 674 -19.21 -7.94 -4.23
N VAL A 675 -19.78 -9.08 -3.81
CA VAL A 675 -20.01 -10.24 -4.68
C VAL A 675 -21.00 -9.93 -5.79
N SER A 676 -22.02 -9.09 -5.53
CA SER A 676 -22.98 -8.69 -6.55
C SER A 676 -22.33 -8.01 -7.76
N ARG A 677 -21.28 -7.26 -7.53
CA ARG A 677 -20.47 -6.60 -8.58
C ARG A 677 -19.29 -7.46 -9.07
N ASN A 678 -18.84 -8.40 -8.25
CA ASN A 678 -17.66 -9.23 -8.52
C ASN A 678 -17.96 -10.70 -8.27
N PRO A 679 -18.76 -11.36 -9.12
CA PRO A 679 -19.07 -12.80 -8.96
C PRO A 679 -17.79 -13.64 -8.93
N GLY A 680 -17.71 -14.59 -8.00
CA GLY A 680 -16.53 -15.43 -7.79
C GLY A 680 -15.45 -14.80 -6.92
N ALA A 681 -15.66 -13.59 -6.35
CA ALA A 681 -14.72 -12.95 -5.44
C ALA A 681 -14.47 -13.80 -4.18
N ASP A 682 -13.21 -13.87 -3.77
CA ASP A 682 -12.83 -14.40 -2.45
C ASP A 682 -13.21 -13.39 -1.37
N ILE A 683 -13.91 -13.88 -0.34
CA ILE A 683 -14.25 -13.11 0.85
C ILE A 683 -13.63 -13.81 2.06
N ILE A 684 -12.70 -13.12 2.71
CA ILE A 684 -11.97 -13.68 3.86
C ILE A 684 -12.67 -13.25 5.16
N PHE A 685 -12.77 -14.18 6.11
CA PHE A 685 -13.25 -13.91 7.45
C PHE A 685 -12.51 -14.75 8.49
N ASP A 686 -12.40 -14.24 9.72
CA ASP A 686 -11.68 -14.93 10.76
C ASP A 686 -12.47 -16.10 11.39
N VAL A 687 -11.76 -16.98 12.07
CA VAL A 687 -12.34 -18.18 12.70
C VAL A 687 -13.40 -17.88 13.78
N LYS A 688 -13.49 -16.64 14.26
CA LYS A 688 -14.47 -16.21 15.26
C LYS A 688 -15.82 -15.82 14.65
N CYS A 689 -15.88 -15.63 13.34
CA CYS A 689 -17.09 -15.22 12.64
C CYS A 689 -18.14 -16.33 12.61
N THR A 690 -19.40 -15.90 12.47
CA THR A 690 -20.57 -16.78 12.38
C THR A 690 -20.44 -17.81 11.24
N ARG A 691 -20.93 -19.03 11.49
CA ARG A 691 -21.02 -20.10 10.47
C ARG A 691 -21.91 -19.70 9.28
N ARG A 692 -22.79 -18.72 9.44
CA ARG A 692 -23.73 -18.26 8.42
C ARG A 692 -23.05 -17.55 7.24
N LEU A 693 -21.81 -17.05 7.41
CA LEU A 693 -21.07 -16.40 6.34
C LEU A 693 -20.75 -17.34 5.17
N THR A 694 -20.31 -18.58 5.45
CA THR A 694 -19.95 -19.54 4.39
C THR A 694 -21.09 -19.82 3.41
N PRO A 695 -22.30 -20.28 3.84
CA PRO A 695 -23.40 -20.53 2.92
C PRO A 695 -23.94 -19.25 2.28
N LEU A 696 -23.90 -18.10 2.98
CA LEU A 696 -24.38 -16.83 2.46
C LEU A 696 -23.48 -16.31 1.33
N ILE A 697 -22.17 -16.27 1.52
CA ILE A 697 -21.20 -15.85 0.50
C ILE A 697 -21.29 -16.76 -0.73
N SER A 698 -21.34 -18.09 -0.51
CA SER A 698 -21.51 -19.06 -1.60
C SER A 698 -22.84 -18.88 -2.33
N GLY A 699 -23.93 -18.60 -1.58
CA GLY A 699 -25.25 -18.35 -2.15
C GLY A 699 -25.31 -17.08 -3.01
N TYR A 700 -24.48 -16.08 -2.75
CA TYR A 700 -24.32 -14.89 -3.60
C TYR A 700 -23.37 -15.13 -4.79
N GLY A 701 -22.70 -16.27 -4.85
CA GLY A 701 -21.75 -16.60 -5.92
C GLY A 701 -20.30 -16.17 -5.62
N GLY A 702 -19.98 -15.86 -4.37
CA GLY A 702 -18.62 -15.63 -3.89
C GLY A 702 -17.94 -16.88 -3.36
N ARG A 703 -16.65 -16.79 -3.04
CA ARG A 703 -15.87 -17.88 -2.43
C ARG A 703 -15.53 -17.52 -0.98
N PRO A 704 -16.11 -18.19 0.02
CA PRO A 704 -15.80 -17.97 1.43
C PRO A 704 -14.43 -18.55 1.79
N VAL A 705 -13.60 -17.77 2.46
CA VAL A 705 -12.27 -18.17 2.93
C VAL A 705 -12.14 -17.88 4.42
N MET A 706 -12.28 -18.91 5.27
CA MET A 706 -12.00 -18.78 6.70
C MET A 706 -10.49 -18.71 6.93
N TRP A 707 -10.04 -17.78 7.81
CA TRP A 707 -8.63 -17.61 8.10
C TRP A 707 -8.35 -17.34 9.58
N LYS A 708 -7.07 -17.25 9.93
CA LYS A 708 -6.61 -16.93 11.30
C LYS A 708 -6.97 -15.50 11.68
N THR A 709 -7.27 -15.26 12.95
CA THR A 709 -7.48 -13.92 13.52
C THR A 709 -6.16 -13.15 13.57
N GLY A 710 -6.21 -11.89 13.15
CA GLY A 710 -5.12 -10.94 13.20
C GLY A 710 -5.02 -10.12 11.90
N HIS A 711 -5.16 -8.79 12.02
CA HIS A 711 -5.22 -7.88 10.88
C HIS A 711 -4.04 -8.03 9.90
N SER A 712 -2.83 -8.26 10.40
CA SER A 712 -1.65 -8.50 9.56
C SER A 712 -1.73 -9.83 8.80
N LEU A 713 -2.26 -10.89 9.44
CA LEU A 713 -2.45 -12.21 8.82
C LEU A 713 -3.54 -12.18 7.76
N ILE A 714 -4.60 -11.41 7.99
CA ILE A 714 -5.68 -11.18 7.01
C ILE A 714 -5.13 -10.40 5.80
N LYS A 715 -4.41 -9.29 6.01
CA LYS A 715 -3.79 -8.51 4.91
C LYS A 715 -2.86 -9.37 4.07
N LYS A 716 -2.03 -10.21 4.70
CA LYS A 716 -1.17 -11.15 4.00
C LYS A 716 -1.99 -12.15 3.16
N LYS A 717 -3.06 -12.71 3.75
CA LYS A 717 -3.94 -13.65 3.05
C LYS A 717 -4.67 -13.01 1.88
N MET A 718 -5.14 -11.76 2.03
CA MET A 718 -5.73 -11.00 0.92
C MET A 718 -4.75 -10.78 -0.23
N LYS A 719 -3.48 -10.52 0.08
CA LYS A 719 -2.42 -10.37 -0.93
C LYS A 719 -2.18 -11.69 -1.68
N GLU A 720 -2.16 -12.82 -0.96
CA GLU A 720 -1.97 -14.17 -1.52
C GLU A 720 -3.12 -14.62 -2.42
N THR A 721 -4.36 -14.39 -2.01
CA THR A 721 -5.56 -14.87 -2.71
C THR A 721 -6.11 -13.88 -3.73
N GLY A 722 -5.76 -12.59 -3.60
CA GLY A 722 -6.39 -11.53 -4.35
C GLY A 722 -7.79 -11.15 -3.86
N ALA A 723 -8.19 -11.59 -2.65
CA ALA A 723 -9.51 -11.33 -2.08
C ALA A 723 -9.89 -9.85 -2.11
N LEU A 724 -11.14 -9.56 -2.45
CA LEU A 724 -11.66 -8.20 -2.63
C LEU A 724 -12.24 -7.60 -1.35
N LEU A 725 -12.58 -8.44 -0.37
CA LEU A 725 -13.11 -8.05 0.92
C LEU A 725 -12.61 -9.02 1.99
N ALA A 726 -12.31 -8.49 3.16
CA ALA A 726 -12.12 -9.31 4.35
C ALA A 726 -12.73 -8.63 5.58
N GLY A 727 -12.98 -9.42 6.64
CA GLY A 727 -13.45 -8.91 7.91
C GLY A 727 -13.12 -9.80 9.08
N GLU A 728 -12.95 -9.20 10.24
CA GLU A 728 -12.74 -9.88 11.51
C GLU A 728 -13.87 -9.58 12.49
N MET A 729 -14.13 -10.53 13.38
CA MET A 729 -15.09 -10.34 14.48
C MET A 729 -14.71 -9.17 15.42
N SER A 730 -13.45 -8.73 15.39
CA SER A 730 -12.93 -7.59 16.15
C SER A 730 -13.36 -6.22 15.60
N GLY A 731 -13.95 -6.16 14.39
CA GLY A 731 -14.37 -4.91 13.75
C GLY A 731 -13.45 -4.39 12.66
N HIS A 732 -12.31 -5.04 12.42
CA HIS A 732 -11.48 -4.70 11.27
C HIS A 732 -12.16 -5.15 9.97
N ILE A 733 -12.34 -4.23 9.04
CA ILE A 733 -12.89 -4.50 7.70
C ILE A 733 -11.88 -4.01 6.66
N PHE A 734 -11.65 -4.84 5.67
CA PHE A 734 -10.61 -4.64 4.65
C PHE A 734 -11.26 -4.66 3.27
N PHE A 735 -11.37 -3.52 2.64
CA PHE A 735 -11.81 -3.42 1.26
C PHE A 735 -10.61 -3.36 0.31
N LYS A 736 -10.52 -4.28 -0.64
CA LYS A 736 -9.65 -4.18 -1.80
C LYS A 736 -10.43 -3.84 -3.07
N GLU A 737 -11.73 -4.11 -3.06
CA GLU A 737 -12.66 -3.64 -4.07
C GLU A 737 -12.84 -2.13 -3.88
N ARG A 738 -12.43 -1.33 -4.86
CA ARG A 738 -12.42 0.14 -4.88
C ARG A 738 -11.47 0.79 -3.86
N TRP A 739 -10.71 0.03 -3.03
CA TRP A 739 -9.80 0.51 -2.00
C TRP A 739 -8.48 -0.27 -2.02
N PHE A 740 -7.60 -0.05 -1.07
CA PHE A 740 -6.23 -0.56 -1.06
C PHE A 740 -6.04 -1.93 -0.40
N GLY A 741 -7.01 -2.41 0.39
CA GLY A 741 -6.95 -3.72 1.04
C GLY A 741 -6.34 -3.71 2.45
N PHE A 742 -6.21 -2.55 3.08
CA PHE A 742 -5.91 -2.45 4.51
C PHE A 742 -7.18 -2.28 5.34
N ASP A 743 -7.07 -2.48 6.66
CA ASP A 743 -8.11 -2.26 7.65
C ASP A 743 -8.43 -0.76 7.77
N ASP A 744 -9.70 -0.41 7.51
CA ASP A 744 -10.14 0.98 7.46
C ASP A 744 -11.57 1.10 7.97
N GLY A 745 -11.72 1.46 9.25
CA GLY A 745 -13.03 1.65 9.86
C GLY A 745 -13.79 2.83 9.26
N ILE A 746 -13.08 3.87 8.84
CA ILE A 746 -13.68 5.10 8.29
C ILE A 746 -14.21 4.85 6.89
N TYR A 747 -13.42 4.18 6.03
CA TYR A 747 -13.89 3.77 4.70
C TYR A 747 -15.02 2.74 4.78
N ALA A 748 -14.92 1.77 5.71
CA ALA A 748 -15.98 0.79 5.93
C ALA A 748 -17.30 1.46 6.36
N ALA A 749 -17.24 2.48 7.22
CA ALA A 749 -18.39 3.30 7.60
C ALA A 749 -19.00 4.03 6.39
N ALA A 750 -18.18 4.64 5.55
CA ALA A 750 -18.61 5.32 4.33
C ALA A 750 -19.28 4.35 3.34
N ARG A 751 -18.72 3.15 3.14
CA ARG A 751 -19.32 2.08 2.33
C ARG A 751 -20.64 1.56 2.89
N LEU A 752 -20.77 1.46 4.22
CA LEU A 752 -22.02 1.10 4.87
C LEU A 752 -23.11 2.14 4.58
N LEU A 753 -22.79 3.42 4.72
CA LEU A 753 -23.73 4.51 4.43
C LEU A 753 -24.14 4.51 2.95
N GLU A 754 -23.21 4.29 2.01
CA GLU A 754 -23.51 4.14 0.59
C GLU A 754 -24.56 3.04 0.37
N ILE A 755 -24.34 1.84 0.91
CA ILE A 755 -25.23 0.68 0.75
C ILE A 755 -26.61 0.95 1.37
N LEU A 756 -26.66 1.45 2.60
CA LEU A 756 -27.92 1.75 3.28
C LEU A 756 -28.69 2.90 2.63
N SER A 757 -28.01 3.88 2.06
CA SER A 757 -28.67 4.97 1.35
C SER A 757 -29.43 4.50 0.10
N GLN A 758 -29.00 3.41 -0.53
CA GLN A 758 -29.65 2.80 -1.70
C GLN A 758 -30.82 1.88 -1.33
N ASP A 759 -30.85 1.37 -0.09
CA ASP A 759 -31.96 0.52 0.38
C ASP A 759 -33.16 1.39 0.84
N ARG A 760 -34.37 0.90 0.53
CA ARG A 760 -35.62 1.58 0.97
C ARG A 760 -35.96 1.28 2.41
N ARG A 761 -35.43 0.20 2.96
CA ARG A 761 -35.60 -0.22 4.37
C ARG A 761 -34.67 0.60 5.26
N ASP A 762 -35.01 0.72 6.51
CA ASP A 762 -34.10 1.26 7.52
C ASP A 762 -33.02 0.23 7.91
N ALA A 763 -32.04 0.66 8.68
CA ALA A 763 -30.91 -0.16 9.07
C ALA A 763 -31.35 -1.43 9.84
N GLU A 764 -32.32 -1.32 10.75
CA GLU A 764 -32.85 -2.48 11.51
C GLU A 764 -33.42 -3.54 10.58
N HIS A 765 -34.25 -3.13 9.61
CA HIS A 765 -34.88 -4.07 8.67
C HIS A 765 -33.86 -4.67 7.67
N VAL A 766 -32.80 -3.94 7.34
CA VAL A 766 -31.71 -4.50 6.49
C VAL A 766 -30.95 -5.59 7.22
N PHE A 767 -30.55 -5.33 8.48
CA PHE A 767 -29.76 -6.31 9.22
C PHE A 767 -30.59 -7.47 9.79
N SER A 768 -31.84 -7.26 10.18
CA SER A 768 -32.74 -8.32 10.63
C SER A 768 -33.11 -9.32 9.54
N ALA A 769 -32.93 -8.96 8.26
CA ALA A 769 -33.15 -9.89 7.13
C ALA A 769 -32.05 -10.96 7.00
N PHE A 770 -30.90 -10.80 7.64
CA PHE A 770 -29.86 -11.83 7.66
C PHE A 770 -30.15 -12.92 8.71
N PRO A 771 -29.76 -14.17 8.46
CA PRO A 771 -29.91 -15.24 9.44
C PRO A 771 -29.17 -14.90 10.72
N ASN A 772 -29.79 -15.17 11.85
CA ASN A 772 -29.23 -14.92 13.17
C ASN A 772 -29.33 -16.17 14.03
N ASP A 773 -28.18 -16.63 14.53
CA ASP A 773 -28.09 -17.68 15.53
C ASP A 773 -27.85 -17.06 16.92
N ILE A 774 -28.11 -17.84 17.96
CA ILE A 774 -27.83 -17.43 19.33
C ILE A 774 -26.33 -17.60 19.57
N ALA A 775 -25.65 -16.51 19.93
CA ALA A 775 -24.19 -16.50 20.12
C ALA A 775 -23.81 -15.98 21.51
N THR A 776 -22.75 -16.55 22.09
CA THR A 776 -22.12 -15.97 23.27
C THR A 776 -21.28 -14.74 22.90
N PRO A 777 -21.08 -13.79 23.81
CA PRO A 777 -19.93 -12.88 23.72
C PRO A 777 -18.62 -13.67 23.73
N GLU A 778 -17.50 -13.02 23.48
CA GLU A 778 -16.18 -13.64 23.68
C GLU A 778 -15.98 -13.94 25.17
N ILE A 779 -15.67 -15.20 25.48
CA ILE A 779 -15.38 -15.68 26.83
C ILE A 779 -13.86 -15.80 26.98
N ASN A 780 -13.29 -15.09 27.96
CA ASN A 780 -11.86 -15.08 28.23
C ASN A 780 -11.54 -15.88 29.48
N ILE A 781 -10.72 -16.92 29.36
CA ILE A 781 -10.26 -17.76 30.46
C ILE A 781 -8.81 -17.44 30.74
N GLN A 782 -8.51 -17.03 31.97
CA GLN A 782 -7.16 -16.67 32.39
C GLN A 782 -6.26 -17.89 32.43
N VAL A 783 -5.12 -17.81 31.79
CA VAL A 783 -4.07 -18.82 31.75
C VAL A 783 -2.70 -18.13 31.79
N THR A 784 -1.60 -18.89 31.77
CA THR A 784 -0.27 -18.30 31.65
C THR A 784 0.13 -18.13 30.17
N GLU A 785 1.07 -17.24 29.90
CA GLU A 785 1.61 -17.06 28.57
C GLU A 785 2.21 -18.36 27.99
N GLN A 786 2.86 -19.17 28.84
CA GLN A 786 3.46 -20.45 28.47
C GLN A 786 2.41 -21.56 28.27
N SER A 787 1.34 -21.57 29.08
CA SER A 787 0.35 -22.65 29.04
C SER A 787 -0.67 -22.53 27.93
N LYS A 788 -0.99 -21.31 27.46
CA LYS A 788 -2.08 -21.10 26.50
C LYS A 788 -1.90 -21.89 25.18
N PHE A 789 -0.68 -21.91 24.63
CA PHE A 789 -0.40 -22.64 23.40
C PHE A 789 -0.36 -24.16 23.62
N SER A 790 0.26 -24.61 24.69
CA SER A 790 0.33 -26.05 25.04
C SER A 790 -1.05 -26.65 25.31
N ILE A 791 -1.98 -25.88 25.89
CA ILE A 791 -3.38 -26.31 26.06
C ILE A 791 -4.04 -26.50 24.68
N ILE A 792 -3.88 -25.55 23.77
CA ILE A 792 -4.45 -25.66 22.42
C ILE A 792 -3.85 -26.84 21.66
N GLU A 793 -2.54 -27.05 21.69
CA GLU A 793 -1.87 -28.20 21.06
C GLU A 793 -2.40 -29.54 21.58
N ARG A 794 -2.63 -29.65 22.90
CA ARG A 794 -3.23 -30.84 23.47
C ARG A 794 -4.67 -31.05 23.03
N LEU A 795 -5.49 -30.01 23.00
CA LEU A 795 -6.87 -30.06 22.51
C LEU A 795 -6.94 -30.46 21.02
N GLN A 796 -5.99 -29.98 20.21
CA GLN A 796 -5.89 -30.35 18.79
C GLN A 796 -5.52 -31.81 18.58
N ARG A 797 -4.63 -32.34 19.43
CA ARG A 797 -4.12 -33.70 19.31
C ARG A 797 -5.05 -34.73 19.95
N ASP A 798 -5.53 -34.43 21.17
CA ASP A 798 -6.20 -35.41 22.03
C ASP A 798 -7.71 -35.17 22.19
N GLY A 799 -8.23 -34.05 21.70
CA GLY A 799 -9.62 -33.65 21.88
C GLY A 799 -10.62 -34.56 21.14
N VAL A 800 -11.69 -34.96 21.84
CA VAL A 800 -12.78 -35.78 21.28
C VAL A 800 -14.02 -34.91 21.09
N TRP A 801 -14.34 -34.61 19.84
CA TRP A 801 -15.36 -33.61 19.47
C TRP A 801 -16.65 -34.22 18.91
N GLY A 802 -16.80 -35.53 19.00
CA GLY A 802 -17.97 -36.26 18.48
C GLY A 802 -18.10 -36.17 16.96
N GLU A 803 -19.31 -35.84 16.48
CA GLU A 803 -19.61 -35.69 15.04
C GLU A 803 -19.23 -34.34 14.43
N GLY A 804 -18.59 -33.49 15.22
CA GLY A 804 -18.22 -32.14 14.80
C GLY A 804 -17.12 -32.15 13.75
N ASN A 805 -17.19 -31.22 12.78
CA ASN A 805 -16.15 -31.01 11.81
C ASN A 805 -15.10 -30.06 12.40
N ILE A 806 -13.86 -30.54 12.53
CA ILE A 806 -12.79 -29.84 13.24
C ILE A 806 -11.97 -29.00 12.27
N THR A 807 -11.75 -27.75 12.62
CA THR A 807 -10.84 -26.81 11.95
C THR A 807 -9.76 -26.35 12.93
N ASN A 808 -8.51 -26.73 12.67
CA ASN A 808 -7.34 -26.41 13.50
C ASN A 808 -6.53 -25.22 12.95
N LEU A 809 -7.18 -24.29 12.29
CA LEU A 809 -6.52 -23.15 11.61
C LEU A 809 -5.95 -22.14 12.61
N ASP A 810 -6.73 -21.81 13.66
CA ASP A 810 -6.34 -20.89 14.75
C ASP A 810 -7.05 -21.32 16.04
N GLY A 811 -6.44 -22.23 16.77
CA GLY A 811 -7.06 -22.95 17.86
C GLY A 811 -7.84 -24.19 17.40
N VAL A 812 -8.91 -24.51 18.09
CA VAL A 812 -9.84 -25.59 17.73
C VAL A 812 -11.23 -25.01 17.54
N ARG A 813 -11.68 -24.96 16.30
CA ARG A 813 -13.07 -24.67 15.94
C ARG A 813 -13.76 -25.99 15.55
N VAL A 814 -14.93 -26.21 16.10
CA VAL A 814 -15.73 -27.42 15.80
C VAL A 814 -17.11 -27.01 15.33
N ASP A 815 -17.41 -27.26 14.06
CA ASP A 815 -18.69 -26.98 13.44
C ASP A 815 -19.60 -28.22 13.49
N TYR A 816 -20.76 -28.10 14.15
CA TYR A 816 -21.82 -29.09 14.23
C TYR A 816 -22.98 -28.72 13.28
N PRO A 817 -23.92 -29.63 12.99
CA PRO A 817 -25.03 -29.34 12.08
C PRO A 817 -25.86 -28.10 12.46
N LYS A 818 -25.99 -27.79 13.76
CA LYS A 818 -26.83 -26.70 14.27
C LYS A 818 -26.09 -25.64 15.07
N GLY A 819 -24.76 -25.63 15.07
CA GLY A 819 -23.96 -24.67 15.79
C GLY A 819 -22.47 -24.92 15.69
N TRP A 820 -21.67 -24.14 16.40
CA TRP A 820 -20.22 -24.31 16.45
C TRP A 820 -19.66 -23.78 17.78
N GLY A 821 -18.46 -24.22 18.12
CA GLY A 821 -17.68 -23.69 19.22
C GLY A 821 -16.23 -23.50 18.80
N LEU A 822 -15.58 -22.56 19.46
CA LEU A 822 -14.15 -22.23 19.26
C LEU A 822 -13.45 -22.10 20.61
N VAL A 823 -12.23 -22.64 20.69
CA VAL A 823 -11.24 -22.29 21.70
C VAL A 823 -9.92 -22.01 21.03
N ARG A 824 -9.31 -20.86 21.35
CA ARG A 824 -8.02 -20.44 20.78
C ARG A 824 -7.16 -19.72 21.81
N ALA A 825 -5.84 -19.73 21.61
CA ALA A 825 -4.94 -18.90 22.40
C ALA A 825 -5.00 -17.45 21.91
N SER A 826 -5.12 -16.48 22.81
CA SER A 826 -4.99 -15.07 22.45
C SER A 826 -3.56 -14.75 22.04
N ASN A 827 -3.38 -13.98 20.96
CA ASN A 827 -2.06 -13.52 20.50
C ASN A 827 -1.53 -12.32 21.29
N THR A 828 -2.40 -11.64 22.07
CA THR A 828 -2.08 -10.38 22.74
C THR A 828 -2.13 -10.43 24.26
N THR A 829 -2.83 -11.41 24.82
CA THR A 829 -3.06 -11.55 26.26
C THR A 829 -2.91 -12.99 26.72
N PRO A 830 -2.59 -13.26 28.00
CA PRO A 830 -2.46 -14.61 28.55
C PRO A 830 -3.83 -15.25 28.83
N VAL A 831 -4.68 -15.36 27.81
CA VAL A 831 -6.02 -15.95 27.92
C VAL A 831 -6.29 -16.98 26.82
N LEU A 832 -7.18 -17.91 27.09
CA LEU A 832 -7.92 -18.64 26.06
C LEU A 832 -9.19 -17.86 25.72
N VAL A 833 -9.44 -17.70 24.43
CA VAL A 833 -10.65 -17.03 23.90
C VAL A 833 -11.60 -18.10 23.40
N LEU A 834 -12.82 -18.09 23.91
CA LEU A 834 -13.87 -18.99 23.48
C LEU A 834 -15.06 -18.21 22.92
N ARG A 835 -15.74 -18.81 21.96
CA ARG A 835 -17.01 -18.33 21.41
C ARG A 835 -17.86 -19.52 20.97
N PHE A 836 -19.17 -19.42 21.21
CA PHE A 836 -20.15 -20.43 20.84
C PHE A 836 -21.32 -19.79 20.11
N GLU A 837 -21.91 -20.54 19.17
CA GLU A 837 -23.09 -20.11 18.41
C GLU A 837 -23.92 -21.31 18.02
N ALA A 838 -25.25 -21.23 18.14
CA ALA A 838 -26.17 -22.29 17.75
C ALA A 838 -27.55 -21.77 17.36
N GLU A 839 -28.33 -22.58 16.65
CA GLU A 839 -29.71 -22.27 16.25
C GLU A 839 -30.68 -22.17 17.43
N THR A 840 -30.39 -22.92 18.52
CA THR A 840 -31.23 -22.98 19.72
C THR A 840 -30.38 -22.94 20.97
N GLU A 841 -30.96 -22.49 22.07
CA GLU A 841 -30.31 -22.49 23.41
C GLU A 841 -29.88 -23.90 23.83
N GLN A 842 -30.72 -24.94 23.56
CA GLN A 842 -30.41 -26.30 23.88
C GLN A 842 -29.14 -26.80 23.17
N GLU A 843 -29.00 -26.46 21.90
CA GLU A 843 -27.82 -26.84 21.11
C GLU A 843 -26.59 -26.05 21.54
N LEU A 844 -26.77 -24.77 21.86
CA LEU A 844 -25.70 -23.92 22.38
C LEU A 844 -25.13 -24.51 23.67
N GLU A 845 -26.01 -24.93 24.62
CA GLU A 845 -25.57 -25.53 25.87
C GLU A 845 -24.91 -26.90 25.66
N ARG A 846 -25.45 -27.73 24.75
CA ARG A 846 -24.82 -28.99 24.38
C ARG A 846 -23.37 -28.79 23.87
N ILE A 847 -23.15 -27.78 23.01
CA ILE A 847 -21.82 -27.49 22.47
C ILE A 847 -20.91 -27.00 23.58
N LYS A 848 -21.37 -26.11 24.46
CA LYS A 848 -20.61 -25.63 25.62
C LYS A 848 -20.20 -26.78 26.52
N GLU A 849 -21.08 -27.75 26.80
CA GLU A 849 -20.77 -28.96 27.59
C GLU A 849 -19.66 -29.80 26.95
N VAL A 850 -19.67 -29.99 25.63
CA VAL A 850 -18.59 -30.72 24.94
C VAL A 850 -17.25 -29.99 25.13
N PHE A 851 -17.21 -28.68 24.94
CA PHE A 851 -15.98 -27.90 25.14
C PHE A 851 -15.52 -27.89 26.61
N ARG A 852 -16.46 -27.77 27.55
CA ARG A 852 -16.18 -27.84 29.00
C ARG A 852 -15.52 -29.16 29.36
N ALA A 853 -16.08 -30.29 28.89
CA ALA A 853 -15.52 -31.62 29.11
C ALA A 853 -14.08 -31.79 28.57
N GLN A 854 -13.83 -31.25 27.34
CA GLN A 854 -12.48 -31.33 26.72
C GLN A 854 -11.48 -30.43 27.44
N LEU A 855 -11.88 -29.24 27.87
CA LEU A 855 -11.03 -28.34 28.63
C LEU A 855 -10.66 -28.96 30.00
N TYR A 856 -11.63 -29.49 30.76
CA TYR A 856 -11.35 -30.17 32.01
C TYR A 856 -10.49 -31.43 31.85
N SER A 857 -10.69 -32.21 30.79
CA SER A 857 -9.80 -33.36 30.51
C SER A 857 -8.35 -32.93 30.26
N THR A 858 -8.16 -31.72 29.73
CA THR A 858 -6.83 -31.16 29.42
C THR A 858 -6.21 -30.42 30.60
N VAL A 859 -7.00 -29.64 31.32
CA VAL A 859 -6.60 -28.89 32.52
C VAL A 859 -7.73 -28.99 33.56
N PRO A 860 -7.65 -29.89 34.53
CA PRO A 860 -8.75 -30.15 35.50
C PRO A 860 -9.12 -28.95 36.38
N ASP A 861 -8.16 -28.09 36.70
CA ASP A 861 -8.33 -26.96 37.60
C ASP A 861 -8.63 -25.63 36.89
N LEU A 862 -9.06 -25.65 35.60
CA LEU A 862 -9.35 -24.46 34.84
C LEU A 862 -10.69 -23.85 35.31
N ASP A 863 -10.70 -22.55 35.61
CA ASP A 863 -11.92 -21.83 35.95
C ASP A 863 -12.72 -21.51 34.65
N LEU A 864 -13.86 -22.14 34.47
CA LEU A 864 -14.68 -22.02 33.26
C LEU A 864 -15.96 -21.25 33.61
N PRO A 865 -16.09 -19.97 33.19
CA PRO A 865 -17.24 -19.12 33.53
C PRO A 865 -18.48 -19.37 32.66
N PHE A 866 -18.61 -20.52 32.00
CA PHE A 866 -19.72 -20.84 31.07
C PHE A 866 -20.25 -22.25 31.24
#